data_0462388ae1e8e34011c1229d62aea3b5
#
_entry.id   0462388ae1e8e34011c1229d62aea3b5
#
_cell.length_a   1.000
_cell.length_b   1.000
_cell.length_c   1.000
_cell.angle_alpha   90.00
_cell.angle_beta   90.00
_cell.angle_gamma   90.00
#
_symmetry.space_group_name_H-M   'P 1'
#
loop_
_entity.id
_entity.type
_entity.pdbx_description
1 polymer ?
#
loop_
_entity_poly.entity_id
_entity_poly.type
_entity_poly.pdbx_seq_one_letter_code
_entity_poly.pdbx_strand_id
1 'polypeptide(L)'
;PKTCKRCNKAYCESLGHNWNDREIIKKATCTESGMEKYTCDVCKEIEERVIDPLGHKYSEATHLAPATCERCGDTIGEKLPSVLVDAIQASDNMSVNEQQEIEIHFSNDQAYQIEFSDDTMIELISQIGSICVIKALKEGQVTLIAKTTDMAEYDEISITISENTFAINYKEKDNVVLPEIELLTYKPSELPLQLPVPTKEGYYFLGWATPDIVTKYGNMALELWDTSILWKEIPVGTTGDLTLTPMFGYTRFELDVETTIIDMNDNLKVNVIKKYFSAEQLLSKIVFASTNDEILTIDEEGIITPKKTGYTTITVSLEDYSNINITLGITVVEDLDGLDELLKILIEANVKEVIAKNITVTGYQFIYGMRLRGSVSNYLFAEHFVDETILTPLNSENRPGDVHEKYYICVHDTASSAKTADAKQHAQYVQNGGGGTSWHYSAGDTGIYHQIPDNERAYHAGDGSREYHLNDSGLLAKPNAMMKVTISDDGYFEIDGEKSQIKAPLKSNNQIPTTSEINDAGIRVVVQNGKYYIGDTWWSDTYKRVSNTGGNVNSIGIETMVNQGSDLYLTWQKTAKLVAHLLIDNNLTINDVKPHHFFSGKNCPQTMRDNDLWDNFLTLVSFEYRILKDYSDYEISFESLDKTYVNDKGRVIKQEMKDITVSYNITVTKDGVSKTITLSTIIPGNSRFLFG
;
A
#
# COMPACT_ATOMS: atom_id res chain seq x y z
N PRO A 1 76.12 -1.33 59.94
CA PRO A 1 77.47 -1.90 59.78
C PRO A 1 77.69 -3.11 60.66
N LYS A 2 78.37 -4.14 60.14
CA LYS A 2 78.73 -5.31 60.96
C LYS A 2 79.85 -4.89 61.94
N THR A 3 79.65 -5.04 63.21
CA THR A 3 80.59 -4.72 64.26
C THR A 3 81.44 -5.94 64.57
N CYS A 4 82.74 -5.75 64.71
CA CYS A 4 83.63 -6.82 65.11
C CYS A 4 83.42 -7.17 66.59
N LYS A 5 83.00 -8.42 66.84
CA LYS A 5 82.69 -8.92 68.17
C LYS A 5 83.85 -8.91 69.17
N ARG A 6 85.12 -8.62 68.65
CA ARG A 6 86.35 -8.64 69.49
C ARG A 6 86.88 -7.25 69.82
N CYS A 7 86.54 -6.24 68.99
CA CYS A 7 87.06 -4.90 69.23
C CYS A 7 86.04 -3.76 69.10
N ASN A 8 84.78 -4.07 68.88
CA ASN A 8 83.62 -3.20 68.76
C ASN A 8 83.76 -2.11 67.72
N LYS A 9 84.59 -2.30 66.67
CA LYS A 9 84.77 -1.34 65.54
C LYS A 9 83.85 -1.78 64.39
N ALA A 10 83.19 -0.82 63.76
CA ALA A 10 82.38 -1.02 62.55
C ALA A 10 83.26 -1.21 61.32
N TYR A 11 83.01 -2.22 60.49
CA TYR A 11 83.83 -2.57 59.31
C TYR A 11 83.19 -2.26 57.94
N CYS A 12 82.08 -1.60 57.90
CA CYS A 12 81.54 -1.15 56.66
C CYS A 12 80.78 0.14 56.86
N GLU A 13 80.73 0.95 55.82
CA GLU A 13 79.89 2.14 55.78
C GLU A 13 78.43 1.73 55.85
N SER A 14 77.56 2.56 56.44
CA SER A 14 76.17 2.32 56.45
C SER A 14 75.65 2.38 55.00
N LEU A 15 74.92 1.44 54.59
CA LEU A 15 74.31 1.35 53.20
C LEU A 15 73.29 2.44 52.94
N GLY A 16 73.10 3.37 53.87
CA GLY A 16 72.03 4.36 53.73
C GLY A 16 70.61 3.70 53.75
N HIS A 17 69.61 4.50 53.79
CA HIS A 17 68.22 4.06 53.73
C HIS A 17 67.75 4.03 52.30
N ASN A 18 66.99 3.00 51.93
CA ASN A 18 66.28 2.90 50.67
C ASN A 18 64.81 3.27 50.90
N TRP A 19 64.52 4.54 50.68
CA TRP A 19 63.16 5.09 50.90
C TRP A 19 62.24 4.81 49.69
N ASN A 20 61.51 3.75 49.67
CA ASN A 20 60.69 3.36 48.53
C ASN A 20 59.18 3.40 48.74
N ASP A 21 58.73 3.11 49.96
CA ASP A 21 57.31 3.07 50.27
C ASP A 21 56.85 4.47 50.69
N ARG A 22 56.22 5.18 49.70
CA ARG A 22 55.74 6.54 49.89
C ARG A 22 54.23 6.52 50.19
N GLU A 23 53.85 7.05 51.32
CA GLU A 23 52.45 7.22 51.75
C GLU A 23 52.20 8.71 52.03
N ILE A 24 51.15 9.28 51.44
CA ILE A 24 50.72 10.64 51.73
C ILE A 24 49.88 10.64 52.99
N ILE A 25 50.41 11.13 54.11
CA ILE A 25 49.72 11.24 55.39
C ILE A 25 48.70 12.39 55.38
N LYS A 26 49.10 13.52 54.81
CA LYS A 26 48.25 14.70 54.63
C LYS A 26 48.55 15.30 53.25
N LYS A 27 47.47 15.43 52.48
CA LYS A 27 47.63 16.14 51.17
C LYS A 27 47.90 17.62 51.40
N ALA A 28 48.84 18.19 50.63
CA ALA A 28 49.02 19.64 50.60
C ALA A 28 47.76 20.30 49.99
N THR A 29 47.37 21.40 50.60
CA THR A 29 46.34 22.30 50.01
C THR A 29 47.03 23.47 49.38
N CYS A 30 46.28 24.45 48.85
CA CYS A 30 46.88 25.66 48.30
C CYS A 30 47.72 26.43 49.31
N THR A 31 47.33 26.44 50.58
CA THR A 31 47.93 27.27 51.67
C THR A 31 48.59 26.46 52.78
N GLU A 32 48.26 25.24 52.93
CA GLU A 32 48.81 24.39 53.98
C GLU A 32 49.75 23.34 53.40
N SER A 33 50.84 23.12 54.09
CA SER A 33 51.73 22.03 53.77
C SER A 33 51.09 20.68 53.98
N GLY A 34 51.39 19.80 53.11
CA GLY A 34 51.06 18.36 53.24
C GLY A 34 52.23 17.64 54.00
N MET A 35 52.06 16.39 54.22
CA MET A 35 53.06 15.53 54.83
C MET A 35 53.03 14.17 54.15
N GLU A 36 54.18 13.69 53.81
CA GLU A 36 54.38 12.35 53.25
C GLU A 36 55.38 11.59 54.11
N LYS A 37 55.16 10.33 54.15
CA LYS A 37 55.93 9.38 54.92
C LYS A 37 56.62 8.42 53.97
N TYR A 38 57.93 8.27 54.17
CA TYR A 38 58.66 7.25 53.44
C TYR A 38 59.09 6.16 54.40
N THR A 39 58.97 4.94 54.02
CA THR A 39 59.41 3.79 54.80
C THR A 39 60.61 3.15 54.11
N CYS A 40 61.67 2.94 54.88
CA CYS A 40 62.83 2.25 54.34
C CYS A 40 62.55 0.76 54.15
N ASP A 41 62.71 0.24 52.95
CA ASP A 41 62.46 -1.17 52.63
C ASP A 41 63.35 -2.13 53.41
N VAL A 42 64.52 -1.64 53.85
CA VAL A 42 65.51 -2.51 54.50
C VAL A 42 65.37 -2.53 56.02
N CYS A 43 65.27 -1.37 56.67
CA CYS A 43 65.23 -1.28 58.14
C CYS A 43 63.84 -0.95 58.71
N LYS A 44 62.88 -0.63 57.85
CA LYS A 44 61.52 -0.21 58.24
C LYS A 44 61.47 1.12 59.02
N GLU A 45 62.58 1.87 59.04
CA GLU A 45 62.55 3.19 59.60
C GLU A 45 61.71 4.15 58.78
N ILE A 46 61.10 5.12 59.43
CA ILE A 46 60.15 6.04 58.82
C ILE A 46 60.77 7.42 58.86
N GLU A 47 60.68 8.10 57.69
CA GLU A 47 61.03 9.51 57.55
C GLU A 47 59.82 10.30 57.05
N GLU A 48 59.40 11.31 57.76
CA GLU A 48 58.32 12.21 57.35
C GLU A 48 58.90 13.41 56.63
N ARG A 49 58.35 13.74 55.48
CA ARG A 49 58.73 14.92 54.70
C ARG A 49 57.57 15.83 54.53
N VAL A 50 57.81 17.10 54.55
CA VAL A 50 56.82 18.14 54.30
C VAL A 50 56.64 18.28 52.81
N ILE A 51 55.40 18.26 52.36
CA ILE A 51 55.02 18.64 51.00
C ILE A 51 54.66 20.10 51.05
N ASP A 52 55.35 20.92 50.28
CA ASP A 52 55.12 22.38 50.25
C ASP A 52 53.67 22.66 49.81
N PRO A 53 53.05 23.75 50.28
CA PRO A 53 51.70 24.15 49.78
C PRO A 53 51.74 24.29 48.31
N LEU A 54 50.62 23.84 47.66
CA LEU A 54 50.48 23.80 46.17
C LEU A 54 50.44 25.20 45.55
N GLY A 55 50.28 26.24 46.39
CA GLY A 55 50.00 27.58 45.93
C GLY A 55 48.60 27.69 45.20
N HIS A 56 48.16 28.88 45.11
CA HIS A 56 46.98 29.16 44.34
C HIS A 56 47.30 29.24 42.86
N LYS A 57 46.43 28.66 42.01
CA LYS A 57 46.44 28.84 40.55
C LYS A 57 45.15 29.52 40.18
N TYR A 58 45.19 30.84 40.11
CA TYR A 58 44.00 31.62 39.79
C TYR A 58 43.78 31.65 38.30
N SER A 59 42.50 31.54 37.90
CA SER A 59 42.04 31.93 36.57
C SER A 59 42.14 33.45 36.40
N GLU A 60 41.98 33.93 35.21
CA GLU A 60 41.79 35.37 35.01
C GLU A 60 40.44 35.82 35.58
N ALA A 61 40.35 37.01 36.11
CA ALA A 61 39.07 37.61 36.51
C ALA A 61 38.24 37.86 35.25
N THR A 62 36.94 37.58 35.34
CA THR A 62 35.97 37.89 34.29
C THR A 62 34.98 38.94 34.82
N HIS A 63 34.10 39.42 33.96
CA HIS A 63 32.99 40.29 34.37
C HIS A 63 31.97 39.55 35.26
N LEU A 64 31.91 38.25 35.18
CA LEU A 64 30.97 37.40 35.95
C LEU A 64 31.56 36.95 37.28
N ALA A 65 32.88 36.78 37.37
CA ALA A 65 33.54 36.28 38.57
C ALA A 65 34.94 36.88 38.74
N PRO A 66 35.38 37.10 40.00
CA PRO A 66 36.78 37.43 40.29
C PRO A 66 37.70 36.25 39.92
N ALA A 67 39.00 36.52 39.84
CA ALA A 67 39.99 35.48 39.60
C ALA A 67 39.85 34.39 40.66
N THR A 68 39.51 33.15 40.24
CA THR A 68 39.17 32.04 41.14
C THR A 68 40.24 30.97 41.05
N CYS A 69 40.67 30.49 42.18
CA CYS A 69 41.64 29.40 42.21
C CYS A 69 41.07 28.08 41.74
N GLU A 70 41.59 27.54 40.66
CA GLU A 70 41.16 26.27 40.04
C GLU A 70 41.27 25.06 40.99
N ARG A 71 42.04 25.21 42.09
CA ARG A 71 42.30 24.09 43.01
C ARG A 71 41.44 24.12 44.26
N CYS A 72 41.10 25.28 44.79
CA CYS A 72 40.39 25.41 46.07
C CYS A 72 39.16 26.32 46.01
N GLY A 73 38.89 26.97 44.89
CA GLY A 73 37.76 27.88 44.75
C GLY A 73 37.94 29.24 45.41
N ASP A 74 39.15 29.51 46.01
CA ASP A 74 39.42 30.82 46.61
C ASP A 74 39.51 31.90 45.53
N THR A 75 39.08 33.10 45.87
CA THR A 75 38.99 34.20 44.91
C THR A 75 39.95 35.34 45.29
N ILE A 76 40.55 36.01 44.29
CA ILE A 76 41.38 37.17 44.48
C ILE A 76 40.98 38.31 43.57
N GLY A 77 40.96 39.51 44.11
CA GLY A 77 40.56 40.71 43.37
C GLY A 77 39.07 40.85 43.27
N GLU A 78 38.62 41.78 42.46
CA GLU A 78 37.22 42.02 42.11
C GLU A 78 36.98 41.51 40.70
N LYS A 79 35.69 41.35 40.33
CA LYS A 79 35.29 41.14 38.94
C LYS A 79 35.83 42.30 38.08
N LEU A 80 36.11 42.04 36.84
CA LEU A 80 36.42 43.10 35.90
C LEU A 80 35.26 44.12 35.86
N PRO A 81 35.56 45.42 35.88
CA PRO A 81 34.51 46.45 35.74
C PRO A 81 33.82 46.23 34.40
N SER A 82 32.51 46.10 34.44
CA SER A 82 31.67 45.93 33.25
C SER A 82 30.78 47.13 33.10
N VAL A 83 30.73 47.70 31.93
CA VAL A 83 29.73 48.68 31.54
C VAL A 83 28.66 47.96 30.77
N LEU A 84 27.46 47.82 31.36
CA LEU A 84 26.28 47.34 30.68
C LEU A 84 25.81 48.40 29.69
N VAL A 85 25.62 48.02 28.46
CA VAL A 85 25.02 48.84 27.38
C VAL A 85 23.84 48.09 26.80
N ASP A 86 22.83 48.82 26.39
CA ASP A 86 21.64 48.24 25.71
C ASP A 86 21.98 47.99 24.22
N ALA A 87 22.82 47.00 24.00
CA ALA A 87 23.44 46.71 22.71
C ALA A 87 22.75 45.57 21.95
N ILE A 88 22.15 44.63 22.66
CA ILE A 88 21.58 43.43 22.06
C ILE A 88 20.08 43.68 21.73
N GLN A 89 19.74 43.57 20.43
CA GLN A 89 18.35 43.61 19.96
C GLN A 89 17.94 42.20 19.56
N ALA A 90 17.30 41.48 20.45
CA ALA A 90 16.85 40.13 20.27
C ALA A 90 15.49 39.89 20.94
N SER A 91 14.75 38.87 20.51
CA SER A 91 13.61 38.37 21.28
C SER A 91 14.12 37.62 22.52
N ASP A 92 13.44 37.78 23.62
CA ASP A 92 13.68 37.03 24.86
C ASP A 92 13.05 35.64 24.88
N ASN A 93 12.36 35.25 23.78
CA ASN A 93 11.71 33.95 23.63
C ASN A 93 12.06 33.33 22.29
N MET A 94 12.35 32.05 22.30
CA MET A 94 12.57 31.21 21.10
C MET A 94 11.90 29.86 21.28
N SER A 95 11.58 29.22 20.16
CA SER A 95 11.18 27.81 20.14
C SER A 95 12.37 26.91 19.79
N VAL A 96 12.41 25.70 20.30
CA VAL A 96 13.45 24.71 19.93
C VAL A 96 13.48 24.54 18.41
N ASN A 97 14.69 24.53 17.82
CA ASN A 97 15.00 24.55 16.40
C ASN A 97 14.71 25.86 15.65
N GLU A 98 14.16 26.87 16.31
CA GLU A 98 14.01 28.19 15.73
C GLU A 98 15.38 28.85 15.52
N GLN A 99 15.51 29.56 14.42
CA GLN A 99 16.64 30.45 14.15
C GLN A 99 16.18 31.90 14.31
N GLN A 100 16.95 32.68 15.02
CA GLN A 100 16.69 34.10 15.23
C GLN A 100 17.88 34.91 14.76
N GLU A 101 17.60 35.93 13.96
CA GLU A 101 18.55 36.98 13.65
C GLU A 101 18.54 38.01 14.79
N ILE A 102 19.72 38.31 15.33
CA ILE A 102 19.90 39.31 16.39
C ILE A 102 20.85 40.38 15.89
N GLU A 103 20.58 41.59 16.31
CA GLU A 103 21.40 42.75 15.97
C GLU A 103 22.11 43.26 17.22
N ILE A 104 23.42 43.47 17.12
CA ILE A 104 24.27 43.89 18.26
C ILE A 104 25.07 45.15 17.88
N HIS A 105 24.85 46.23 18.64
CA HIS A 105 25.46 47.53 18.42
C HIS A 105 26.08 48.05 19.69
N PHE A 106 27.45 48.07 19.74
CA PHE A 106 28.19 48.77 20.77
C PHE A 106 28.51 50.21 20.36
N SER A 107 28.82 51.05 21.35
CA SER A 107 28.96 52.51 21.17
C SER A 107 30.02 52.96 20.15
N ASN A 108 30.98 52.10 19.83
CA ASN A 108 32.15 52.42 18.98
C ASN A 108 32.30 51.52 17.75
N ASP A 109 31.25 50.78 17.34
CA ASP A 109 31.30 49.78 16.24
C ASP A 109 32.47 48.78 16.34
N GLN A 110 32.88 48.48 17.55
CA GLN A 110 34.02 47.57 17.79
C GLN A 110 33.64 46.13 17.50
N ALA A 111 34.65 45.32 17.18
CA ALA A 111 34.49 43.87 17.12
C ALA A 111 34.08 43.33 18.50
N TYR A 112 33.15 42.39 18.51
CA TYR A 112 32.60 41.79 19.72
C TYR A 112 32.64 40.25 19.66
N GLN A 113 32.56 39.65 20.84
CA GLN A 113 32.44 38.20 21.02
C GLN A 113 31.12 37.87 21.66
N ILE A 114 30.56 36.73 21.26
CA ILE A 114 29.32 36.19 21.85
C ILE A 114 29.67 34.97 22.68
N GLU A 115 29.12 34.91 23.87
CA GLU A 115 29.17 33.77 24.78
C GLU A 115 27.75 33.39 25.22
N PHE A 116 27.55 32.11 25.46
CA PHE A 116 26.30 31.61 26.04
C PHE A 116 26.55 31.02 27.41
N SER A 117 25.60 31.17 28.32
CA SER A 117 25.72 30.56 29.65
C SER A 117 25.68 29.02 29.57
N ASP A 118 25.14 28.45 28.49
CA ASP A 118 25.09 27.02 28.19
C ASP A 118 25.06 26.77 26.65
N ASP A 119 26.18 26.38 26.09
CA ASP A 119 26.36 26.11 24.66
C ASP A 119 25.59 24.86 24.20
N THR A 120 25.08 24.04 25.09
CA THR A 120 24.26 22.87 24.73
C THR A 120 22.81 23.23 24.42
N MET A 121 22.40 24.45 24.79
CA MET A 121 21.02 24.92 24.61
C MET A 121 20.82 25.80 23.37
N ILE A 122 21.90 26.44 22.89
CA ILE A 122 21.87 27.40 21.80
C ILE A 122 23.17 27.32 20.98
N GLU A 123 23.07 27.54 19.69
CA GLU A 123 24.19 27.50 18.75
C GLU A 123 24.28 28.82 17.99
N LEU A 124 25.47 29.37 17.86
CA LEU A 124 25.77 30.49 16.97
C LEU A 124 26.01 29.95 15.54
N ILE A 125 25.08 30.21 14.64
CA ILE A 125 25.14 29.76 13.24
C ILE A 125 26.05 30.63 12.40
N SER A 126 25.95 31.96 12.57
CA SER A 126 26.80 32.93 11.84
C SER A 126 26.88 34.25 12.57
N GLN A 127 28.00 34.98 12.32
CA GLN A 127 28.21 36.33 12.79
C GLN A 127 28.83 37.15 11.65
N ILE A 128 28.14 38.19 11.17
CA ILE A 128 28.57 39.05 10.07
C ILE A 128 28.30 40.51 10.46
N GLY A 129 29.37 41.26 10.79
CA GLY A 129 29.21 42.64 11.26
C GLY A 129 28.41 42.71 12.57
N SER A 130 27.36 43.50 12.60
CA SER A 130 26.46 43.63 13.74
C SER A 130 25.37 42.56 13.81
N ILE A 131 25.24 41.69 12.80
CA ILE A 131 24.21 40.69 12.68
C ILE A 131 24.72 39.31 13.06
N CYS A 132 24.01 38.63 13.95
CA CYS A 132 24.25 37.26 14.34
C CYS A 132 23.01 36.42 14.16
N VAL A 133 23.18 35.17 13.74
CA VAL A 133 22.11 34.19 13.67
C VAL A 133 22.34 33.11 14.71
N ILE A 134 21.41 32.94 15.61
CA ILE A 134 21.45 31.94 16.66
C ILE A 134 20.37 30.89 16.39
N LYS A 135 20.59 29.67 16.89
CA LYS A 135 19.61 28.57 16.80
C LYS A 135 19.40 27.95 18.17
N ALA A 136 18.15 27.86 18.59
CA ALA A 136 17.80 27.18 19.82
C ALA A 136 17.89 25.66 19.63
N LEU A 137 18.54 24.94 20.53
CA LEU A 137 18.78 23.49 20.47
C LEU A 137 17.94 22.72 21.49
N LYS A 138 17.71 23.28 22.68
CA LYS A 138 17.08 22.62 23.80
C LYS A 138 16.29 23.61 24.65
N GLU A 139 15.14 23.16 25.21
CA GLU A 139 14.35 24.00 26.11
C GLU A 139 15.08 24.38 27.40
N GLY A 140 14.78 25.53 27.90
CA GLY A 140 15.31 26.09 29.15
C GLY A 140 15.60 27.59 29.05
N GLN A 141 16.37 28.09 29.96
CA GLN A 141 16.79 29.50 30.00
C GLN A 141 18.29 29.61 29.78
N VAL A 142 18.68 30.41 28.81
CA VAL A 142 20.08 30.65 28.47
C VAL A 142 20.32 32.14 28.39
N THR A 143 21.45 32.59 28.89
CA THR A 143 21.89 33.99 28.77
C THR A 143 22.86 34.11 27.61
N LEU A 144 22.56 34.99 26.68
CA LEU A 144 23.47 35.44 25.63
C LEU A 144 24.20 36.66 26.15
N ILE A 145 25.52 36.62 26.07
CA ILE A 145 26.40 37.72 26.51
C ILE A 145 27.17 38.17 25.29
N ALA A 146 27.09 39.43 24.96
CA ALA A 146 27.94 40.08 23.95
C ALA A 146 28.92 41.04 24.63
N LYS A 147 30.18 40.97 24.29
CA LYS A 147 31.23 41.80 24.89
C LYS A 147 32.23 42.30 23.83
N THR A 148 32.66 43.53 23.96
CA THR A 148 33.72 44.06 23.09
C THR A 148 35.03 43.31 23.32
N THR A 149 35.92 43.26 22.30
CA THR A 149 37.18 42.52 22.38
C THR A 149 38.15 43.10 23.42
N ASP A 150 38.01 44.38 23.75
CA ASP A 150 38.75 45.05 24.83
C ASP A 150 38.12 44.91 26.21
N MET A 151 36.97 44.23 26.29
CA MET A 151 36.17 44.00 27.49
C MET A 151 35.66 45.31 28.16
N ALA A 152 35.64 46.42 27.45
CA ALA A 152 35.20 47.72 27.99
C ALA A 152 33.66 47.80 28.10
N GLU A 153 32.96 47.19 27.14
CA GLU A 153 31.49 47.15 27.10
C GLU A 153 30.99 45.72 26.99
N TYR A 154 29.89 45.40 27.66
CA TYR A 154 29.13 44.16 27.48
C TYR A 154 27.65 44.39 27.68
N ASP A 155 26.88 43.55 27.11
CA ASP A 155 25.45 43.46 27.32
C ASP A 155 24.98 42.00 27.41
N GLU A 156 23.91 41.73 28.11
CA GLU A 156 23.37 40.36 28.26
C GLU A 156 21.85 40.33 28.14
N ILE A 157 21.36 39.34 27.46
CA ILE A 157 19.92 39.05 27.38
C ILE A 157 19.65 37.61 27.81
N SER A 158 18.61 37.43 28.59
CA SER A 158 18.12 36.11 28.97
C SER A 158 17.08 35.64 27.95
N ILE A 159 17.36 34.54 27.27
CA ILE A 159 16.46 33.94 26.26
C ILE A 159 15.81 32.72 26.89
N THR A 160 14.49 32.70 26.85
CA THR A 160 13.70 31.54 27.25
C THR A 160 13.40 30.68 26.01
N ILE A 161 13.92 29.48 25.99
CA ILE A 161 13.68 28.53 24.92
C ILE A 161 12.59 27.59 25.37
N SER A 162 11.49 27.57 24.62
CA SER A 162 10.36 26.66 24.82
C SER A 162 10.27 25.63 23.72
N GLU A 163 9.92 24.43 24.07
CA GLU A 163 9.62 23.41 23.07
C GLU A 163 8.10 23.31 22.88
N ASN A 164 7.69 23.27 21.61
CA ASN A 164 6.27 23.11 21.30
C ASN A 164 5.77 21.74 21.77
N THR A 165 4.67 21.76 22.49
CA THR A 165 3.93 20.55 22.86
C THR A 165 2.76 20.38 21.89
N PHE A 166 2.70 19.23 21.25
CA PHE A 166 1.67 18.89 20.26
C PHE A 166 0.67 17.89 20.83
N ALA A 167 -0.59 18.03 20.45
CA ALA A 167 -1.66 17.15 20.89
C ALA A 167 -1.68 15.84 20.08
N ILE A 168 -2.09 14.74 20.73
CA ILE A 168 -2.35 13.46 20.10
C ILE A 168 -3.85 13.17 20.26
N ASN A 169 -4.55 13.15 19.12
CA ASN A 169 -5.98 12.85 19.05
C ASN A 169 -6.18 11.43 18.54
N TYR A 170 -6.60 10.53 19.41
CA TYR A 170 -6.94 9.17 19.04
C TYR A 170 -8.39 9.11 18.55
N LYS A 171 -8.61 8.71 17.29
CA LYS A 171 -9.96 8.52 16.77
C LYS A 171 -10.63 7.33 17.43
N GLU A 172 -11.81 7.56 17.96
CA GLU A 172 -12.69 6.48 18.43
C GLU A 172 -13.21 5.66 17.25
N LYS A 173 -13.31 4.37 17.43
CA LYS A 173 -13.98 3.43 16.54
C LYS A 173 -14.86 2.49 17.32
N ASP A 174 -15.93 2.02 16.69
CA ASP A 174 -16.88 1.10 17.29
C ASP A 174 -16.21 -0.19 17.77
N ASN A 175 -16.51 -0.58 19.02
CA ASN A 175 -15.99 -1.79 19.66
C ASN A 175 -14.45 -1.83 19.82
N VAL A 176 -13.77 -0.70 19.76
CA VAL A 176 -12.35 -0.57 20.10
C VAL A 176 -12.22 -0.11 21.53
N VAL A 177 -11.44 -0.85 22.30
CA VAL A 177 -11.10 -0.48 23.67
C VAL A 177 -9.70 0.11 23.67
N LEU A 178 -9.62 1.40 23.97
CA LEU A 178 -8.36 2.07 24.22
C LEU A 178 -7.90 1.74 25.65
N PRO A 179 -6.61 1.44 25.86
CA PRO A 179 -6.07 1.36 27.22
C PRO A 179 -6.21 2.72 27.92
N GLU A 180 -6.02 2.78 29.23
CA GLU A 180 -5.92 4.06 29.92
C GLU A 180 -4.75 4.84 29.30
N ILE A 181 -5.08 5.93 28.58
CA ILE A 181 -4.11 6.67 27.78
C ILE A 181 -3.55 7.81 28.60
N GLU A 182 -2.30 7.70 29.00
CA GLU A 182 -1.54 8.81 29.60
C GLU A 182 -0.89 9.71 28.54
N LEU A 183 -0.60 9.17 27.34
CA LEU A 183 0.08 9.88 26.24
C LEU A 183 -0.92 10.65 25.38
N LEU A 184 -1.24 11.87 25.80
CA LEU A 184 -2.14 12.78 25.06
C LEU A 184 -1.41 13.92 24.35
N THR A 185 -0.14 14.13 24.67
CA THR A 185 0.71 15.15 24.06
C THR A 185 2.13 14.64 23.91
N TYR A 186 2.91 15.28 23.06
CA TYR A 186 4.35 14.98 22.90
C TYR A 186 5.15 16.22 22.56
N LYS A 187 6.45 16.15 22.82
CA LYS A 187 7.44 17.13 22.36
C LYS A 187 8.39 16.45 21.37
N PRO A 188 8.91 17.15 20.34
CA PRO A 188 9.88 16.60 19.40
C PRO A 188 11.15 16.01 20.03
N SER A 189 11.59 16.53 21.17
CA SER A 189 12.76 16.02 21.90
C SER A 189 12.52 14.67 22.58
N GLU A 190 11.28 14.29 22.79
CA GLU A 190 10.90 13.02 23.44
C GLU A 190 10.83 11.85 22.46
N LEU A 191 10.91 12.14 21.15
CA LEU A 191 10.75 11.13 20.10
C LEU A 191 12.00 10.22 19.92
N PRO A 192 11.80 8.92 19.61
CA PRO A 192 10.55 8.25 19.31
C PRO A 192 9.73 7.88 20.57
N LEU A 193 8.42 8.01 20.52
CA LEU A 193 7.51 7.65 21.63
C LEU A 193 6.60 6.49 21.24
N GLN A 194 6.54 5.45 22.09
CA GLN A 194 5.66 4.29 21.86
C GLN A 194 4.20 4.69 21.98
N LEU A 195 3.40 4.30 20.99
CA LEU A 195 1.96 4.53 20.98
C LEU A 195 1.21 3.42 21.73
N PRO A 196 0.07 3.74 22.36
CA PRO A 196 -0.75 2.75 23.04
C PRO A 196 -1.25 1.69 22.07
N VAL A 197 -1.46 0.45 22.58
CA VAL A 197 -1.98 -0.67 21.82
C VAL A 197 -3.45 -0.87 22.18
N PRO A 198 -4.39 -0.43 21.36
CA PRO A 198 -5.81 -0.66 21.58
C PRO A 198 -6.17 -2.12 21.29
N THR A 199 -7.31 -2.57 21.85
CA THR A 199 -7.82 -3.92 21.61
C THR A 199 -9.19 -3.90 20.96
N LYS A 200 -9.44 -4.91 20.13
CA LYS A 200 -10.74 -5.17 19.51
C LYS A 200 -10.93 -6.70 19.46
N GLU A 201 -12.07 -7.17 19.96
CA GLU A 201 -12.36 -8.61 19.99
C GLU A 201 -12.37 -9.23 18.59
N GLY A 202 -11.62 -10.31 18.40
CA GLY A 202 -11.48 -10.99 17.11
C GLY A 202 -10.53 -10.30 16.11
N TYR A 203 -9.81 -9.25 16.53
CA TYR A 203 -8.92 -8.51 15.66
C TYR A 203 -7.52 -8.35 16.26
N TYR A 204 -6.54 -8.29 15.38
CA TYR A 204 -5.16 -7.97 15.71
C TYR A 204 -4.86 -6.52 15.40
N PHE A 205 -4.27 -5.79 16.32
CA PHE A 205 -3.87 -4.40 16.11
C PHE A 205 -2.66 -4.33 15.18
N LEU A 206 -2.81 -3.62 14.07
CA LEU A 206 -1.77 -3.45 13.05
C LEU A 206 -0.88 -2.23 13.31
N GLY A 207 -1.45 -1.17 13.87
CA GLY A 207 -0.81 0.10 14.13
C GLY A 207 -1.76 1.27 13.95
N TRP A 208 -1.22 2.47 14.06
CA TRP A 208 -1.96 3.73 13.91
C TRP A 208 -1.76 4.32 12.52
N ALA A 209 -2.83 4.76 11.88
CA ALA A 209 -2.80 5.46 10.60
C ALA A 209 -2.96 6.98 10.81
N THR A 210 -2.10 7.75 10.14
CA THR A 210 -2.25 9.21 10.01
C THR A 210 -3.33 9.54 8.97
N PRO A 211 -3.86 10.79 8.91
CA PRO A 211 -4.84 11.21 7.92
C PRO A 211 -4.40 10.97 6.47
N ASP A 212 -3.11 11.14 6.17
CA ASP A 212 -2.56 10.91 4.83
C ASP A 212 -2.61 9.44 4.45
N ILE A 213 -2.28 8.55 5.39
CA ILE A 213 -2.39 7.10 5.19
C ILE A 213 -3.84 6.72 4.95
N VAL A 214 -4.78 7.22 5.77
CA VAL A 214 -6.22 6.97 5.60
C VAL A 214 -6.71 7.50 4.25
N THR A 215 -6.26 8.67 3.82
CA THR A 215 -6.64 9.24 2.51
C THR A 215 -6.10 8.40 1.36
N LYS A 216 -4.86 7.93 1.45
CA LYS A 216 -4.22 7.14 0.40
C LYS A 216 -4.86 5.76 0.23
N TYR A 217 -5.17 5.08 1.33
CA TYR A 217 -5.57 3.68 1.34
C TYR A 217 -7.02 3.44 1.77
N GLY A 218 -7.71 4.41 2.35
CA GLY A 218 -9.01 4.24 3.02
C GLY A 218 -10.13 3.61 2.19
N ASN A 219 -9.98 3.64 0.87
CA ASN A 219 -10.92 3.01 -0.07
C ASN A 219 -10.39 1.70 -0.67
N MET A 220 -9.25 1.20 -0.22
CA MET A 220 -8.64 -0.03 -0.71
C MET A 220 -8.94 -1.18 0.25
N ALA A 221 -8.98 -2.40 -0.27
CA ALA A 221 -9.02 -3.59 0.59
C ALA A 221 -7.78 -3.65 1.48
N LEU A 222 -7.94 -4.07 2.73
CA LEU A 222 -6.84 -4.15 3.71
C LEU A 222 -5.65 -4.98 3.20
N GLU A 223 -5.93 -6.00 2.40
CA GLU A 223 -4.91 -6.88 1.81
C GLU A 223 -3.97 -6.16 0.83
N LEU A 224 -4.39 -5.02 0.30
CA LEU A 224 -3.61 -4.18 -0.60
C LEU A 224 -2.80 -3.10 0.12
N TRP A 225 -2.90 -3.05 1.45
CA TRP A 225 -2.16 -2.07 2.24
C TRP A 225 -0.75 -2.54 2.53
N ASP A 226 0.17 -1.60 2.41
CA ASP A 226 1.46 -1.73 3.05
C ASP A 226 1.31 -1.40 4.55
N THR A 227 1.09 -2.42 5.37
CA THR A 227 0.90 -2.25 6.81
C THR A 227 2.18 -1.83 7.55
N SER A 228 3.35 -1.89 6.90
CA SER A 228 4.62 -1.46 7.47
C SER A 228 4.69 0.06 7.71
N ILE A 229 3.84 0.84 7.03
CA ILE A 229 3.75 2.29 7.20
C ILE A 229 2.90 2.72 8.40
N LEU A 230 2.18 1.79 9.03
CA LEU A 230 1.37 2.08 10.23
C LEU A 230 2.28 2.31 11.44
N TRP A 231 1.97 3.35 12.18
CA TRP A 231 2.79 3.76 13.32
C TRP A 231 2.54 2.88 14.54
N LYS A 232 3.60 2.41 15.15
CA LYS A 232 3.61 1.80 16.50
C LYS A 232 4.26 2.74 17.51
N GLU A 233 5.02 3.67 17.01
CA GLU A 233 5.66 4.76 17.75
C GLU A 233 5.54 6.05 16.92
N ILE A 234 5.61 7.20 17.56
CA ILE A 234 5.74 8.49 16.89
C ILE A 234 7.18 8.62 16.42
N PRO A 235 7.44 8.71 15.09
CA PRO A 235 8.81 8.75 14.57
C PRO A 235 9.57 10.02 14.94
N VAL A 236 10.89 9.92 15.04
CA VAL A 236 11.78 11.10 15.17
C VAL A 236 11.55 12.08 14.02
N GLY A 237 11.48 13.36 14.35
CA GLY A 237 11.25 14.44 13.38
C GLY A 237 9.77 14.78 13.14
N THR A 238 8.84 14.09 13.81
CA THR A 238 7.42 14.44 13.76
C THR A 238 7.16 15.76 14.47
N THR A 239 6.34 16.63 13.86
CA THR A 239 5.90 17.92 14.42
C THR A 239 4.42 18.14 14.10
N GLY A 240 3.75 18.98 14.93
CA GLY A 240 2.33 19.29 14.75
C GLY A 240 1.38 18.35 15.49
N ASP A 241 0.13 18.76 15.62
CA ASP A 241 -0.90 17.95 16.25
C ASP A 241 -1.20 16.69 15.42
N LEU A 242 -1.31 15.57 16.10
CA LEU A 242 -1.57 14.28 15.48
C LEU A 242 -3.02 13.88 15.61
N THR A 243 -3.55 13.29 14.55
CA THR A 243 -4.81 12.55 14.57
C THR A 243 -4.52 11.12 14.14
N LEU A 244 -4.71 10.17 15.04
CA LEU A 244 -4.36 8.77 14.83
C LEU A 244 -5.61 7.90 14.78
N THR A 245 -5.73 7.11 13.73
CA THR A 245 -6.83 6.16 13.54
C THR A 245 -6.32 4.74 13.80
N PRO A 246 -6.91 3.98 14.73
CA PRO A 246 -6.45 2.62 15.00
C PRO A 246 -6.84 1.68 13.87
N MET A 247 -5.88 0.87 13.42
CA MET A 247 -6.06 -0.06 12.31
C MET A 247 -5.93 -1.50 12.79
N PHE A 248 -6.88 -2.32 12.39
CA PHE A 248 -6.98 -3.71 12.81
C PHE A 248 -7.13 -4.65 11.63
N GLY A 249 -6.51 -5.82 11.72
CA GLY A 249 -6.75 -6.95 10.84
C GLY A 249 -7.59 -8.01 11.55
N TYR A 250 -8.63 -8.51 10.89
CA TYR A 250 -9.45 -9.59 11.44
C TYR A 250 -8.63 -10.88 11.52
N THR A 251 -8.59 -11.49 12.72
CA THR A 251 -7.87 -12.74 12.97
C THR A 251 -8.57 -13.89 12.27
N ARG A 252 -7.90 -14.51 11.29
CA ARG A 252 -8.50 -15.57 10.46
C ARG A 252 -7.47 -16.54 9.93
N PHE A 253 -7.95 -17.71 9.51
CA PHE A 253 -7.22 -18.61 8.64
C PHE A 253 -7.52 -18.29 7.17
N GLU A 254 -6.54 -18.50 6.31
CA GLU A 254 -6.71 -18.67 4.87
C GLU A 254 -6.20 -20.07 4.51
N LEU A 255 -6.92 -20.76 3.62
CA LEU A 255 -6.57 -22.10 3.20
C LEU A 255 -6.04 -22.08 1.78
N ASP A 256 -4.86 -22.65 1.59
CA ASP A 256 -4.30 -22.87 0.27
C ASP A 256 -4.34 -24.37 -0.02
N VAL A 257 -5.18 -24.74 -1.00
CA VAL A 257 -5.38 -26.10 -1.47
C VAL A 257 -5.34 -26.10 -2.99
N GLU A 258 -4.83 -27.16 -3.58
CA GLU A 258 -4.77 -27.30 -5.03
C GLU A 258 -6.18 -27.43 -5.65
N THR A 259 -7.02 -28.24 -5.03
CA THR A 259 -8.39 -28.53 -5.48
C THR A 259 -9.32 -28.76 -4.29
N THR A 260 -10.63 -28.70 -4.52
CA THR A 260 -11.65 -29.12 -3.55
C THR A 260 -12.38 -30.40 -3.97
N ILE A 261 -11.90 -31.05 -5.07
CA ILE A 261 -12.42 -32.32 -5.57
C ILE A 261 -11.25 -33.26 -5.73
N ILE A 262 -11.34 -34.43 -5.12
CA ILE A 262 -10.27 -35.41 -5.09
C ILE A 262 -10.77 -36.78 -5.57
N ASP A 263 -9.89 -37.51 -6.20
CA ASP A 263 -10.07 -38.92 -6.57
C ASP A 263 -9.89 -39.81 -5.33
N MET A 264 -10.51 -40.99 -5.36
CA MET A 264 -10.38 -41.99 -4.29
C MET A 264 -8.96 -42.45 -4.05
N ASN A 265 -8.08 -42.29 -5.00
CA ASN A 265 -6.69 -42.73 -4.94
C ASN A 265 -5.70 -41.61 -4.62
N ASP A 266 -6.17 -40.36 -4.54
CA ASP A 266 -5.32 -39.19 -4.32
C ASP A 266 -5.38 -38.73 -2.87
N ASN A 267 -4.26 -38.17 -2.40
CA ASN A 267 -4.21 -37.44 -1.13
C ASN A 267 -4.11 -35.93 -1.44
N LEU A 268 -4.78 -35.13 -0.63
CA LEU A 268 -4.77 -33.68 -0.76
C LEU A 268 -4.12 -33.02 0.46
N LYS A 269 -3.18 -32.13 0.26
CA LYS A 269 -2.59 -31.31 1.32
C LYS A 269 -3.36 -29.99 1.46
N VAL A 270 -3.77 -29.71 2.69
CA VAL A 270 -4.33 -28.41 3.07
C VAL A 270 -3.23 -27.57 3.74
N ASN A 271 -2.81 -26.51 3.09
CA ASN A 271 -1.90 -25.55 3.68
C ASN A 271 -2.70 -24.45 4.39
N VAL A 272 -2.28 -24.11 5.60
CA VAL A 272 -2.98 -23.16 6.46
C VAL A 272 -2.12 -21.92 6.66
N ILE A 273 -2.67 -20.77 6.31
CA ILE A 273 -2.04 -19.46 6.49
C ILE A 273 -2.76 -18.74 7.63
N LYS A 274 -2.00 -18.37 8.67
CA LYS A 274 -2.49 -17.59 9.81
C LYS A 274 -2.38 -16.10 9.49
N LYS A 275 -3.49 -15.37 9.45
CA LYS A 275 -3.55 -13.93 9.20
C LYS A 275 -3.95 -13.17 10.45
N TYR A 276 -3.14 -12.19 10.84
CA TYR A 276 -3.40 -11.29 11.97
C TYR A 276 -3.61 -12.00 13.31
N PHE A 277 -2.72 -12.95 13.62
CA PHE A 277 -2.70 -13.68 14.89
C PHE A 277 -1.78 -12.99 15.89
N SER A 278 -2.15 -12.99 17.17
CA SER A 278 -1.26 -12.59 18.24
C SER A 278 -0.11 -13.59 18.44
N ALA A 279 0.95 -13.18 19.13
CA ALA A 279 2.07 -14.06 19.42
C ALA A 279 1.64 -15.34 20.18
N GLU A 280 0.69 -15.24 21.10
CA GLU A 280 0.12 -16.37 21.84
C GLU A 280 -0.66 -17.31 20.93
N GLN A 281 -1.53 -16.76 20.06
CA GLN A 281 -2.30 -17.53 19.09
C GLN A 281 -1.40 -18.23 18.07
N LEU A 282 -0.26 -17.63 17.70
CA LEU A 282 0.71 -18.27 16.79
C LEU A 282 1.34 -19.53 17.38
N LEU A 283 1.46 -19.61 18.72
CA LEU A 283 2.00 -20.78 19.42
C LEU A 283 0.98 -21.91 19.59
N SER A 284 -0.33 -21.60 19.49
CA SER A 284 -1.38 -22.61 19.60
C SER A 284 -1.36 -23.57 18.41
N LYS A 285 -1.57 -24.86 18.68
CA LYS A 285 -1.57 -25.94 17.69
C LYS A 285 -2.76 -25.81 16.76
N ILE A 286 -2.55 -26.05 15.45
CA ILE A 286 -3.63 -26.20 14.48
C ILE A 286 -4.27 -27.56 14.67
N VAL A 287 -5.60 -27.57 14.69
CA VAL A 287 -6.40 -28.77 14.78
C VAL A 287 -7.24 -28.90 13.50
N PHE A 288 -7.17 -30.07 12.89
CA PHE A 288 -7.98 -30.44 11.73
C PHE A 288 -9.05 -31.46 12.17
N ALA A 289 -10.25 -31.31 11.62
CA ALA A 289 -11.33 -32.26 11.85
C ALA A 289 -12.17 -32.41 10.58
N SER A 290 -12.53 -33.64 10.24
CA SER A 290 -13.54 -33.94 9.24
C SER A 290 -14.93 -33.97 9.87
N THR A 291 -15.96 -33.51 9.19
CA THR A 291 -17.37 -33.65 9.64
C THR A 291 -17.92 -35.04 9.35
N ASN A 292 -17.27 -35.83 8.49
CA ASN A 292 -17.63 -37.19 8.20
C ASN A 292 -16.41 -38.07 7.85
N ASP A 293 -15.88 -38.76 8.85
CA ASP A 293 -14.71 -39.64 8.72
C ASP A 293 -14.95 -40.91 7.90
N GLU A 294 -16.20 -41.20 7.54
CA GLU A 294 -16.50 -42.29 6.58
C GLU A 294 -16.17 -41.89 5.14
N ILE A 295 -16.24 -40.58 4.80
CA ILE A 295 -15.91 -40.05 3.48
C ILE A 295 -14.44 -39.78 3.35
N LEU A 296 -13.84 -39.06 4.30
CA LEU A 296 -12.42 -38.77 4.33
C LEU A 296 -11.92 -38.55 5.74
N THR A 297 -10.63 -38.76 5.96
CA THR A 297 -9.93 -38.34 7.18
C THR A 297 -8.90 -37.29 6.85
N ILE A 298 -8.53 -36.50 7.86
CA ILE A 298 -7.45 -35.51 7.77
C ILE A 298 -6.54 -35.70 8.97
N ASP A 299 -5.23 -35.73 8.75
CA ASP A 299 -4.24 -35.88 9.80
C ASP A 299 -3.76 -34.55 10.40
N GLU A 300 -2.85 -34.60 11.36
CA GLU A 300 -2.31 -33.42 12.04
C GLU A 300 -1.43 -32.55 11.12
N GLU A 301 -0.90 -33.11 10.04
CA GLU A 301 -0.15 -32.43 9.00
C GLU A 301 -1.04 -31.78 7.93
N GLY A 302 -2.37 -31.97 8.02
CA GLY A 302 -3.36 -31.47 7.07
C GLY A 302 -3.43 -32.26 5.78
N ILE A 303 -3.06 -33.55 5.80
CA ILE A 303 -3.19 -34.44 4.65
C ILE A 303 -4.56 -35.14 4.71
N ILE A 304 -5.35 -34.93 3.67
CA ILE A 304 -6.64 -35.56 3.47
C ILE A 304 -6.44 -36.91 2.80
N THR A 305 -7.05 -37.96 3.38
CA THR A 305 -7.11 -39.32 2.82
C THR A 305 -8.56 -39.66 2.55
N PRO A 306 -8.98 -39.86 1.28
CA PRO A 306 -10.34 -40.29 0.95
C PRO A 306 -10.62 -41.72 1.36
N LYS A 307 -11.88 -42.04 1.68
CA LYS A 307 -12.34 -43.39 2.07
C LYS A 307 -13.58 -43.85 1.31
N LYS A 308 -14.44 -42.90 0.92
CA LYS A 308 -15.71 -43.17 0.23
C LYS A 308 -16.08 -41.93 -0.59
N THR A 309 -16.70 -42.16 -1.73
CA THR A 309 -17.27 -41.10 -2.55
C THR A 309 -18.34 -40.33 -1.81
N GLY A 310 -18.35 -39.01 -1.97
CA GLY A 310 -19.32 -38.10 -1.36
C GLY A 310 -18.77 -36.73 -1.06
N TYR A 311 -19.60 -35.91 -0.45
CA TYR A 311 -19.24 -34.56 0.00
C TYR A 311 -19.15 -34.51 1.52
N THR A 312 -18.13 -33.84 2.04
CA THR A 312 -17.99 -33.53 3.47
C THR A 312 -17.24 -32.22 3.62
N THR A 313 -17.19 -31.72 4.86
CA THR A 313 -16.39 -30.53 5.18
C THR A 313 -15.29 -30.89 6.15
N ILE A 314 -14.17 -30.23 6.03
CA ILE A 314 -13.11 -30.18 7.04
C ILE A 314 -13.18 -28.86 7.78
N THR A 315 -12.80 -28.87 9.06
CA THR A 315 -12.68 -27.69 9.90
C THR A 315 -11.23 -27.54 10.32
N VAL A 316 -10.72 -26.33 10.21
CA VAL A 316 -9.40 -25.93 10.72
C VAL A 316 -9.61 -24.94 11.84
N SER A 317 -9.02 -25.21 13.02
CA SER A 317 -9.13 -24.35 14.20
C SER A 317 -7.81 -24.29 14.98
N LEU A 318 -7.76 -23.50 16.05
CA LEU A 318 -6.71 -23.59 17.06
C LEU A 318 -7.19 -24.41 18.27
N GLU A 319 -6.28 -25.18 18.87
CA GLU A 319 -6.56 -25.97 20.06
C GLU A 319 -7.11 -25.12 21.22
N ASP A 320 -6.45 -23.99 21.50
CA ASP A 320 -6.80 -23.09 22.60
C ASP A 320 -7.84 -22.01 22.23
N TYR A 321 -8.15 -21.83 20.94
CA TYR A 321 -9.03 -20.78 20.42
C TYR A 321 -9.98 -21.34 19.36
N SER A 322 -10.84 -22.28 19.73
CA SER A 322 -11.74 -22.99 18.80
C SER A 322 -12.75 -22.10 18.06
N ASN A 323 -13.01 -20.88 18.58
CA ASN A 323 -13.84 -19.87 17.91
C ASN A 323 -13.16 -19.28 16.68
N ILE A 324 -11.83 -19.36 16.58
CA ILE A 324 -11.07 -19.00 15.37
C ILE A 324 -10.99 -20.24 14.51
N ASN A 325 -11.87 -20.32 13.51
CA ASN A 325 -11.96 -21.49 12.64
C ASN A 325 -12.38 -21.11 11.22
N ILE A 326 -12.09 -22.00 10.30
CA ILE A 326 -12.58 -21.97 8.91
C ILE A 326 -12.97 -23.39 8.51
N THR A 327 -13.93 -23.49 7.59
CA THR A 327 -14.33 -24.77 6.99
C THR A 327 -13.99 -24.78 5.51
N LEU A 328 -13.71 -25.96 4.97
CA LEU A 328 -13.50 -26.20 3.55
C LEU A 328 -14.33 -27.40 3.14
N GLY A 329 -15.12 -27.27 2.09
CA GLY A 329 -15.88 -28.38 1.52
C GLY A 329 -15.00 -29.19 0.57
N ILE A 330 -15.01 -30.52 0.71
CA ILE A 330 -14.27 -31.46 -0.14
C ILE A 330 -15.24 -32.47 -0.72
N THR A 331 -15.13 -32.70 -2.02
CA THR A 331 -15.86 -33.75 -2.74
C THR A 331 -14.90 -34.85 -3.14
N VAL A 332 -15.23 -36.07 -2.75
CA VAL A 332 -14.53 -37.29 -3.15
C VAL A 332 -15.30 -37.95 -4.28
N VAL A 333 -14.66 -38.17 -5.42
CA VAL A 333 -15.18 -38.90 -6.56
C VAL A 333 -14.45 -40.24 -6.73
N GLU A 334 -15.08 -41.19 -7.40
CA GLU A 334 -14.47 -42.51 -7.62
C GLU A 334 -13.27 -42.42 -8.58
N ASP A 335 -13.46 -41.68 -9.67
CA ASP A 335 -12.49 -41.45 -10.71
C ASP A 335 -12.81 -40.12 -11.42
N LEU A 336 -11.88 -39.16 -11.36
CA LEU A 336 -12.02 -37.86 -12.03
C LEU A 336 -12.04 -38.01 -13.56
N ASP A 337 -11.26 -38.95 -14.10
CA ASP A 337 -11.20 -39.21 -15.54
C ASP A 337 -12.46 -39.86 -16.07
N GLY A 338 -13.17 -40.62 -15.25
CA GLY A 338 -14.42 -41.26 -15.56
C GLY A 338 -15.66 -40.35 -15.48
N LEU A 339 -15.52 -39.08 -15.04
CA LEU A 339 -16.63 -38.15 -15.01
C LEU A 339 -17.12 -37.76 -16.41
N ASP A 340 -18.36 -37.31 -16.47
CA ASP A 340 -18.94 -36.70 -17.67
C ASP A 340 -18.12 -35.46 -18.10
N GLU A 341 -17.81 -35.34 -19.41
CA GLU A 341 -16.97 -34.26 -19.91
C GLU A 341 -17.52 -32.87 -19.60
N LEU A 342 -18.83 -32.66 -19.62
CA LEU A 342 -19.42 -31.41 -19.23
C LEU A 342 -19.22 -31.14 -17.72
N LEU A 343 -19.35 -32.15 -16.85
CA LEU A 343 -19.07 -32.01 -15.44
C LEU A 343 -17.62 -31.62 -15.19
N LYS A 344 -16.65 -32.18 -15.92
CA LYS A 344 -15.23 -31.79 -15.83
C LYS A 344 -15.05 -30.29 -16.12
N ILE A 345 -15.68 -29.78 -17.20
CA ILE A 345 -15.63 -28.35 -17.55
C ILE A 345 -16.22 -27.48 -16.43
N LEU A 346 -17.35 -27.90 -15.86
CA LEU A 346 -18.00 -27.16 -14.79
C LEU A 346 -17.21 -27.19 -13.47
N ILE A 347 -16.48 -28.27 -13.22
CA ILE A 347 -15.53 -28.40 -12.11
C ILE A 347 -14.34 -27.48 -12.31
N GLU A 348 -13.72 -27.50 -13.49
CA GLU A 348 -12.61 -26.61 -13.84
C GLU A 348 -12.99 -25.11 -13.70
N ALA A 349 -14.22 -24.77 -14.07
CA ALA A 349 -14.75 -23.43 -13.94
C ALA A 349 -15.11 -23.05 -12.49
N ASN A 350 -15.14 -24.02 -11.56
CA ASN A 350 -15.42 -23.74 -10.16
C ASN A 350 -14.26 -22.99 -9.50
N VAL A 351 -14.58 -22.04 -8.64
CA VAL A 351 -13.59 -21.28 -7.88
C VAL A 351 -13.57 -21.71 -6.43
N LYS A 352 -12.38 -21.85 -5.85
CA LYS A 352 -12.19 -22.17 -4.43
C LYS A 352 -12.72 -21.05 -3.54
N GLU A 353 -12.59 -19.82 -4.01
CA GLU A 353 -12.99 -18.61 -3.29
C GLU A 353 -13.57 -17.58 -4.25
N VAL A 354 -14.63 -16.89 -3.82
CA VAL A 354 -15.17 -15.75 -4.55
C VAL A 354 -14.17 -14.61 -4.54
N ILE A 355 -13.74 -14.19 -5.71
CA ILE A 355 -12.78 -13.09 -5.83
C ILE A 355 -13.54 -11.76 -5.68
N ALA A 356 -13.15 -10.99 -4.68
CA ALA A 356 -13.57 -9.61 -4.55
C ALA A 356 -12.40 -8.70 -4.93
N LYS A 357 -12.65 -7.74 -5.80
CA LYS A 357 -11.67 -6.74 -6.25
C LYS A 357 -12.36 -5.38 -6.33
N ASN A 358 -11.72 -4.37 -5.76
CA ASN A 358 -12.17 -3.00 -5.95
C ASN A 358 -11.75 -2.52 -7.35
N ILE A 359 -12.70 -1.94 -8.07
CA ILE A 359 -12.51 -1.40 -9.41
C ILE A 359 -12.88 0.08 -9.38
N THR A 360 -12.04 0.93 -9.96
CA THR A 360 -12.33 2.35 -10.10
C THR A 360 -12.79 2.67 -11.52
N VAL A 361 -13.95 3.29 -11.63
CA VAL A 361 -14.50 3.81 -12.89
C VAL A 361 -14.82 5.28 -12.69
N THR A 362 -14.09 6.17 -13.36
CA THR A 362 -14.32 7.64 -13.32
C THR A 362 -14.53 8.16 -11.88
N GLY A 363 -13.66 7.75 -10.93
CA GLY A 363 -13.71 8.18 -9.53
C GLY A 363 -14.74 7.45 -8.65
N TYR A 364 -15.49 6.50 -9.19
CA TYR A 364 -16.39 5.65 -8.43
C TYR A 364 -15.81 4.24 -8.28
N GLN A 365 -15.97 3.66 -7.09
CA GLN A 365 -15.46 2.31 -6.82
C GLN A 365 -16.57 1.27 -6.79
N PHE A 366 -16.28 0.11 -7.37
CA PHE A 366 -17.11 -1.09 -7.34
C PHE A 366 -16.38 -2.21 -6.62
N ILE A 367 -17.12 -3.11 -5.97
CA ILE A 367 -16.62 -4.41 -5.57
C ILE A 367 -16.92 -5.39 -6.70
N TYR A 368 -15.87 -5.85 -7.38
CA TYR A 368 -16.01 -6.83 -8.47
C TYR A 368 -15.95 -8.25 -7.92
N GLY A 369 -16.86 -9.09 -8.39
CA GLY A 369 -16.79 -10.54 -8.17
C GLY A 369 -17.42 -11.06 -6.88
N MET A 370 -18.35 -10.32 -6.27
CA MET A 370 -19.14 -10.80 -5.11
C MET A 370 -20.13 -11.92 -5.51
N ARG A 371 -19.64 -12.94 -6.22
CA ARG A 371 -20.40 -14.06 -6.74
C ARG A 371 -19.53 -15.30 -6.85
N LEU A 372 -20.16 -16.46 -7.07
CA LEU A 372 -19.52 -17.72 -7.41
C LEU A 372 -18.94 -17.63 -8.84
N ARG A 373 -17.79 -16.99 -8.95
CA ARG A 373 -17.17 -16.68 -10.22
C ARG A 373 -16.64 -17.94 -10.91
N GLY A 374 -16.84 -18.03 -12.24
CA GLY A 374 -16.37 -19.15 -13.05
C GLY A 374 -17.15 -20.45 -12.83
N SER A 375 -18.16 -20.44 -11.93
CA SER A 375 -18.98 -21.60 -11.67
C SER A 375 -20.20 -21.67 -12.61
N VAL A 376 -20.85 -22.81 -12.62
CA VAL A 376 -22.13 -23.01 -13.31
C VAL A 376 -23.22 -22.03 -12.89
N SER A 377 -23.19 -21.58 -11.64
CA SER A 377 -24.12 -20.56 -11.15
C SER A 377 -24.02 -19.27 -11.97
N ASN A 378 -22.84 -18.88 -12.40
CA ASN A 378 -22.65 -17.73 -13.27
C ASN A 378 -23.28 -17.95 -14.65
N TYR A 379 -23.13 -19.13 -15.22
CA TYR A 379 -23.73 -19.51 -16.49
C TYR A 379 -25.26 -19.44 -16.44
N LEU A 380 -25.88 -20.01 -15.42
CA LEU A 380 -27.35 -20.03 -15.26
C LEU A 380 -27.91 -18.65 -14.90
N PHE A 381 -27.14 -17.85 -14.19
CA PHE A 381 -27.57 -16.53 -13.71
C PHE A 381 -27.65 -15.49 -14.81
N ALA A 382 -26.74 -15.49 -15.77
CA ALA A 382 -26.73 -14.57 -16.90
C ALA A 382 -27.67 -15.09 -18.02
N GLU A 383 -28.97 -14.90 -17.84
CA GLU A 383 -29.96 -15.25 -18.89
C GLU A 383 -29.66 -14.53 -20.20
N HIS A 384 -29.66 -15.25 -21.29
CA HIS A 384 -29.55 -14.68 -22.64
C HIS A 384 -30.91 -14.17 -23.10
N PHE A 385 -31.14 -12.89 -22.93
CA PHE A 385 -32.29 -12.18 -23.45
C PHE A 385 -31.86 -10.87 -24.05
N VAL A 386 -32.22 -10.68 -25.33
CA VAL A 386 -31.94 -9.45 -26.09
C VAL A 386 -33.23 -8.74 -26.40
N ASP A 387 -33.33 -7.47 -26.03
CA ASP A 387 -34.48 -6.62 -26.35
C ASP A 387 -34.28 -6.00 -27.74
N GLU A 388 -35.10 -6.42 -28.69
CA GLU A 388 -35.13 -5.97 -30.08
C GLU A 388 -36.03 -4.73 -30.30
N THR A 389 -36.63 -4.19 -29.24
CA THR A 389 -37.63 -3.12 -29.39
C THR A 389 -37.05 -1.74 -29.63
N ILE A 390 -35.72 -1.56 -29.41
CA ILE A 390 -35.03 -0.27 -29.52
C ILE A 390 -34.11 -0.23 -30.74
N LEU A 391 -34.60 -0.65 -31.91
CA LEU A 391 -33.84 -0.53 -33.16
C LEU A 391 -33.77 0.93 -33.61
N THR A 392 -32.61 1.34 -34.13
CA THR A 392 -32.38 2.66 -34.71
C THR A 392 -33.09 2.71 -36.07
N PRO A 393 -33.78 3.82 -36.43
CA PRO A 393 -34.41 3.98 -37.73
C PRO A 393 -33.41 3.87 -38.89
N LEU A 394 -33.80 3.11 -39.93
CA LEU A 394 -32.97 2.98 -41.12
C LEU A 394 -32.80 4.34 -41.82
N ASN A 395 -31.64 4.60 -42.40
CA ASN A 395 -31.24 5.85 -43.03
C ASN A 395 -31.17 7.06 -42.03
N SER A 396 -31.08 6.81 -40.74
CA SER A 396 -30.70 7.83 -39.78
C SER A 396 -29.21 8.19 -39.94
N GLU A 397 -28.78 9.32 -39.39
CA GLU A 397 -27.38 9.79 -39.45
C GLU A 397 -26.37 8.73 -38.94
N ASN A 398 -26.77 7.94 -37.97
CA ASN A 398 -25.92 6.93 -37.32
C ASN A 398 -26.26 5.47 -37.71
N ARG A 399 -27.20 5.26 -38.67
CA ARG A 399 -27.52 3.96 -39.29
C ARG A 399 -27.73 4.09 -40.76
N PRO A 400 -26.67 4.07 -41.58
CA PRO A 400 -26.76 4.20 -43.06
C PRO A 400 -27.42 2.97 -43.73
N GLY A 401 -27.39 1.79 -43.11
CA GLY A 401 -27.99 0.57 -43.59
C GLY A 401 -27.16 -0.22 -44.60
N ASP A 402 -25.88 0.14 -44.78
CA ASP A 402 -24.98 -0.63 -45.63
C ASP A 402 -24.49 -1.91 -44.93
N VAL A 403 -24.59 -3.01 -45.69
CA VAL A 403 -24.33 -4.39 -45.17
C VAL A 403 -22.91 -4.79 -45.49
N HIS A 404 -22.24 -5.40 -44.48
CA HIS A 404 -20.87 -5.88 -44.55
C HIS A 404 -20.71 -7.20 -43.81
N GLU A 405 -19.76 -8.01 -44.29
CA GLU A 405 -19.33 -9.21 -43.57
C GLU A 405 -18.58 -8.84 -42.29
N LYS A 406 -18.79 -9.59 -41.22
CA LYS A 406 -18.18 -9.34 -39.89
C LYS A 406 -17.11 -10.37 -39.61
N TYR A 407 -15.96 -9.88 -39.18
CA TYR A 407 -14.79 -10.70 -38.87
C TYR A 407 -14.41 -10.63 -37.37
N TYR A 408 -15.05 -9.73 -36.63
CA TYR A 408 -14.72 -9.52 -35.22
C TYR A 408 -15.95 -9.18 -34.40
N ILE A 409 -15.86 -9.48 -33.09
CA ILE A 409 -16.71 -8.89 -32.07
C ILE A 409 -15.90 -7.84 -31.33
N CYS A 410 -16.32 -6.57 -31.36
CA CYS A 410 -15.65 -5.46 -30.73
C CYS A 410 -16.32 -5.09 -29.41
N VAL A 411 -15.61 -5.23 -28.30
CA VAL A 411 -16.13 -4.90 -26.97
C VAL A 411 -15.61 -3.55 -26.51
N HIS A 412 -16.53 -2.72 -26.01
CA HIS A 412 -16.30 -1.41 -25.46
C HIS A 412 -16.78 -1.32 -24.02
N ASP A 413 -16.47 -0.25 -23.35
CA ASP A 413 -17.21 0.25 -22.21
C ASP A 413 -17.53 1.74 -22.36
N THR A 414 -18.62 2.17 -21.72
CA THR A 414 -19.08 3.56 -21.84
C THR A 414 -18.19 4.55 -21.12
N ALA A 415 -17.28 4.11 -20.25
CA ALA A 415 -16.51 4.93 -19.33
C ALA A 415 -17.35 5.96 -18.55
N SER A 416 -18.68 5.77 -18.49
CA SER A 416 -19.62 6.67 -17.84
C SER A 416 -20.11 6.09 -16.53
N SER A 417 -19.70 6.68 -15.41
CA SER A 417 -20.14 6.29 -14.06
C SER A 417 -21.48 6.93 -13.67
N ALA A 418 -22.10 7.75 -14.52
CA ALA A 418 -23.39 8.36 -14.19
C ALA A 418 -24.46 7.29 -13.88
N LYS A 419 -25.17 7.44 -12.77
CA LYS A 419 -26.15 6.43 -12.31
C LYS A 419 -27.22 6.09 -13.34
N THR A 420 -27.61 7.05 -14.16
CA THR A 420 -28.62 6.91 -15.22
C THR A 420 -28.07 6.38 -16.54
N ALA A 421 -26.74 6.19 -16.67
CA ALA A 421 -26.09 5.73 -17.90
C ALA A 421 -26.18 4.21 -18.05
N ASP A 422 -27.37 3.64 -17.91
CA ASP A 422 -27.66 2.20 -18.07
C ASP A 422 -27.81 1.78 -19.54
N ALA A 423 -27.94 0.48 -19.80
CA ALA A 423 -27.99 -0.08 -21.14
C ALA A 423 -29.21 0.43 -21.94
N LYS A 424 -30.35 0.61 -21.28
CA LYS A 424 -31.56 1.13 -21.94
C LYS A 424 -31.38 2.58 -22.37
N GLN A 425 -30.80 3.42 -21.51
CA GLN A 425 -30.54 4.82 -21.85
C GLN A 425 -29.56 4.95 -23.01
N HIS A 426 -28.52 4.13 -23.05
CA HIS A 426 -27.55 4.09 -24.14
C HIS A 426 -28.20 3.57 -25.44
N ALA A 427 -29.05 2.58 -25.37
CA ALA A 427 -29.80 2.11 -26.53
C ALA A 427 -30.72 3.20 -27.09
N GLN A 428 -31.44 3.91 -26.23
CA GLN A 428 -32.28 5.05 -26.63
C GLN A 428 -31.44 6.22 -27.17
N TYR A 429 -30.24 6.45 -26.65
CA TYR A 429 -29.33 7.45 -27.17
C TYR A 429 -28.96 7.13 -28.63
N VAL A 430 -28.57 5.89 -28.94
CA VAL A 430 -28.30 5.46 -30.32
C VAL A 430 -29.53 5.58 -31.20
N GLN A 431 -30.70 5.11 -30.73
CA GLN A 431 -31.98 5.22 -31.47
C GLN A 431 -32.32 6.67 -31.87
N ASN A 432 -31.94 7.63 -31.00
CA ASN A 432 -32.19 9.05 -31.20
C ASN A 432 -31.05 9.80 -31.95
N GLY A 433 -30.19 9.09 -32.66
CA GLY A 433 -29.14 9.67 -33.49
C GLY A 433 -27.74 9.62 -32.87
N GLY A 434 -27.58 9.31 -31.58
CA GLY A 434 -26.29 9.04 -30.94
C GLY A 434 -25.19 10.08 -31.11
N GLY A 435 -25.50 11.34 -31.50
CA GLY A 435 -24.50 12.33 -31.88
C GLY A 435 -23.64 11.89 -33.08
N GLY A 436 -24.20 11.07 -33.98
CA GLY A 436 -23.48 10.50 -35.13
C GLY A 436 -22.70 9.21 -34.79
N THR A 437 -22.80 8.70 -33.56
CA THR A 437 -22.19 7.41 -33.17
C THR A 437 -23.25 6.31 -33.03
N SER A 438 -22.86 5.07 -33.21
CA SER A 438 -23.74 3.93 -33.05
C SER A 438 -22.94 2.66 -32.79
N TRP A 439 -23.59 1.68 -32.18
CA TRP A 439 -23.08 0.32 -31.94
C TRP A 439 -24.22 -0.66 -32.02
N HIS A 440 -23.91 -1.95 -32.12
CA HIS A 440 -24.93 -2.98 -32.35
C HIS A 440 -25.70 -3.30 -31.07
N TYR A 441 -25.02 -3.45 -29.95
CA TYR A 441 -25.59 -3.84 -28.66
C TYR A 441 -25.16 -2.94 -27.51
N SER A 442 -26.11 -2.60 -26.64
CA SER A 442 -25.86 -2.04 -25.31
C SER A 442 -26.11 -3.10 -24.26
N ALA A 443 -25.11 -3.48 -23.51
CA ALA A 443 -25.16 -4.56 -22.52
C ALA A 443 -24.93 -4.04 -21.10
N GLY A 444 -25.87 -4.31 -20.20
CA GLY A 444 -25.83 -3.96 -18.79
C GLY A 444 -26.36 -5.09 -17.90
N ASP A 445 -26.22 -4.94 -16.59
CA ASP A 445 -26.74 -5.89 -15.62
C ASP A 445 -28.26 -6.06 -15.70
N THR A 446 -28.98 -4.99 -16.07
CA THR A 446 -30.44 -4.97 -16.17
C THR A 446 -30.99 -5.49 -17.51
N GLY A 447 -30.18 -5.54 -18.57
CA GLY A 447 -30.59 -6.01 -19.88
C GLY A 447 -29.60 -5.79 -21.00
N ILE A 448 -29.88 -6.41 -22.14
CA ILE A 448 -29.15 -6.25 -23.39
C ILE A 448 -30.14 -5.73 -24.41
N TYR A 449 -29.75 -4.69 -25.15
CA TYR A 449 -30.57 -4.03 -26.16
C TYR A 449 -29.85 -4.05 -27.49
N HIS A 450 -30.57 -4.39 -28.58
CA HIS A 450 -30.06 -4.44 -29.93
C HIS A 450 -30.50 -3.17 -30.69
N GLN A 451 -29.57 -2.39 -31.24
CA GLN A 451 -29.86 -1.12 -31.89
C GLN A 451 -29.61 -1.12 -33.40
N ILE A 452 -28.61 -1.85 -33.85
CA ILE A 452 -28.21 -1.93 -35.26
C ILE A 452 -28.09 -3.40 -35.64
N PRO A 453 -28.68 -3.87 -36.76
CA PRO A 453 -28.53 -5.25 -37.21
C PRO A 453 -27.05 -5.66 -37.37
N ASP A 454 -26.74 -6.90 -37.00
CA ASP A 454 -25.36 -7.40 -36.91
C ASP A 454 -24.53 -7.20 -38.18
N ASN A 455 -25.19 -7.37 -39.35
CA ASN A 455 -24.53 -7.24 -40.66
C ASN A 455 -24.44 -5.83 -41.20
N GLU A 456 -25.00 -4.82 -40.50
CA GLU A 456 -24.91 -3.42 -40.92
C GLU A 456 -23.68 -2.71 -40.31
N ARG A 457 -23.28 -1.59 -40.90
CA ARG A 457 -22.27 -0.71 -40.35
C ARG A 457 -22.80 0.01 -39.12
N ALA A 458 -21.96 0.08 -38.06
CA ALA A 458 -22.16 0.95 -36.92
C ALA A 458 -20.91 1.80 -36.66
N TYR A 459 -21.09 3.03 -36.15
CA TYR A 459 -19.99 4.00 -36.00
C TYR A 459 -19.40 3.97 -34.58
N HIS A 460 -18.55 2.95 -34.26
CA HIS A 460 -18.04 2.74 -32.90
C HIS A 460 -16.51 2.59 -32.81
N ALA A 461 -15.81 2.13 -33.86
CA ALA A 461 -14.40 1.76 -33.78
C ALA A 461 -13.54 2.21 -34.96
N GLY A 462 -14.01 3.21 -35.72
CA GLY A 462 -13.33 3.81 -36.88
C GLY A 462 -13.59 3.08 -38.19
N ASP A 463 -13.44 3.84 -39.31
CA ASP A 463 -13.81 3.38 -40.68
C ASP A 463 -12.69 2.69 -41.43
N GLY A 464 -11.47 2.72 -40.93
CA GLY A 464 -10.33 2.14 -41.63
C GLY A 464 -9.15 1.87 -40.72
N SER A 465 -8.32 0.93 -41.11
CA SER A 465 -7.01 0.73 -40.51
C SER A 465 -6.13 1.93 -40.74
N ARG A 466 -5.32 2.28 -39.77
CA ARG A 466 -4.30 3.32 -39.91
C ARG A 466 -2.96 2.67 -40.14
N GLU A 467 -2.19 3.14 -41.13
CA GLU A 467 -0.77 2.80 -41.22
C GLU A 467 -0.02 3.69 -40.25
N TYR A 468 0.82 3.06 -39.42
CA TYR A 468 1.60 3.77 -38.42
C TYR A 468 3.08 3.69 -38.76
N HIS A 469 3.78 4.81 -38.57
CA HIS A 469 5.21 4.72 -38.30
C HIS A 469 5.38 4.36 -36.86
N LEU A 470 6.03 3.24 -36.59
CA LEU A 470 6.29 2.77 -35.24
C LEU A 470 7.64 3.30 -34.78
N ASN A 471 7.60 4.12 -33.74
CA ASN A 471 8.78 4.69 -33.13
C ASN A 471 9.19 3.84 -31.91
N ASP A 472 10.47 3.42 -31.85
CA ASP A 472 11.01 2.69 -30.71
C ASP A 472 10.92 3.58 -29.46
N SER A 473 10.19 3.15 -28.45
CA SER A 473 10.00 3.90 -27.20
C SER A 473 11.27 3.94 -26.31
N GLY A 474 12.25 3.10 -26.62
CA GLY A 474 13.42 2.86 -25.76
C GLY A 474 13.15 1.94 -24.56
N LEU A 475 11.92 1.47 -24.40
CA LEU A 475 11.50 0.64 -23.28
C LEU A 475 11.35 -0.83 -23.67
N LEU A 476 11.76 -1.73 -22.76
CA LEU A 476 11.49 -3.16 -22.87
C LEU A 476 10.04 -3.45 -22.44
N ALA A 477 9.38 -4.31 -23.21
CA ALA A 477 8.02 -4.72 -22.88
C ALA A 477 8.01 -5.59 -21.61
N LYS A 478 7.09 -5.31 -20.70
CA LYS A 478 6.87 -6.12 -19.49
C LYS A 478 6.15 -7.41 -19.87
N PRO A 479 6.37 -8.52 -19.11
CA PRO A 479 5.70 -9.80 -19.38
C PRO A 479 4.15 -9.69 -19.40
N ASN A 480 3.59 -8.80 -18.57
CA ASN A 480 2.14 -8.50 -18.48
C ASN A 480 1.86 -7.07 -18.93
N ALA A 481 2.33 -6.72 -20.12
CA ALA A 481 2.18 -5.38 -20.68
C ALA A 481 0.70 -4.98 -20.80
N MET A 482 0.27 -3.96 -20.07
CA MET A 482 -1.05 -3.36 -20.20
C MET A 482 -1.13 -2.39 -21.38
N MET A 483 0.05 -1.93 -21.84
CA MET A 483 0.19 -0.91 -22.89
C MET A 483 -0.57 0.38 -22.58
N LYS A 484 -0.68 0.72 -21.30
CA LYS A 484 -1.30 1.97 -20.85
C LYS A 484 -0.36 3.14 -21.14
N VAL A 485 -0.89 4.15 -21.83
CA VAL A 485 -0.13 5.34 -22.22
C VAL A 485 -0.57 6.54 -21.39
N THR A 486 0.41 7.23 -20.81
CA THR A 486 0.24 8.50 -20.12
C THR A 486 1.23 9.53 -20.67
N ILE A 487 1.09 10.78 -20.25
CA ILE A 487 2.02 11.87 -20.58
C ILE A 487 2.64 12.38 -19.30
N SER A 488 3.98 12.45 -19.26
CA SER A 488 4.71 13.08 -18.16
C SER A 488 4.60 14.61 -18.19
N ASP A 489 4.86 15.27 -17.07
CA ASP A 489 4.79 16.74 -16.95
C ASP A 489 5.68 17.47 -17.95
N ASP A 490 6.79 16.87 -18.37
CA ASP A 490 7.71 17.40 -19.37
C ASP A 490 7.41 16.94 -20.82
N GLY A 491 6.26 16.29 -21.02
CA GLY A 491 5.68 15.99 -22.30
C GLY A 491 6.17 14.72 -23.00
N TYR A 492 6.77 13.77 -22.27
CA TYR A 492 7.12 12.47 -22.84
C TYR A 492 5.98 11.47 -22.66
N PHE A 493 5.85 10.57 -23.62
CA PHE A 493 5.00 9.41 -23.43
C PHE A 493 5.56 8.49 -22.34
N GLU A 494 4.68 8.01 -21.48
CA GLU A 494 4.97 6.95 -20.53
C GLU A 494 4.14 5.73 -20.89
N ILE A 495 4.74 4.54 -20.85
CA ILE A 495 4.07 3.28 -21.12
C ILE A 495 4.18 2.40 -19.88
N ASP A 496 3.03 1.97 -19.36
CA ASP A 496 2.97 1.17 -18.13
C ASP A 496 3.75 1.80 -16.96
N GLY A 497 3.71 3.15 -16.87
CA GLY A 497 4.35 3.95 -15.84
C GLY A 497 5.85 4.20 -16.03
N GLU A 498 6.44 3.80 -17.18
CA GLU A 498 7.84 4.08 -17.51
C GLU A 498 7.96 5.11 -18.61
N LYS A 499 8.82 6.11 -18.38
CA LYS A 499 9.03 7.23 -19.30
C LYS A 499 9.81 6.77 -20.54
N SER A 500 9.20 6.97 -21.72
CA SER A 500 9.83 6.67 -23.00
C SER A 500 10.81 7.77 -23.44
N GLN A 501 11.58 7.50 -24.48
CA GLN A 501 12.41 8.50 -25.14
C GLN A 501 11.64 9.38 -26.13
N ILE A 502 10.33 9.14 -26.34
CA ILE A 502 9.52 9.83 -27.33
C ILE A 502 8.73 10.95 -26.67
N LYS A 503 8.94 12.16 -27.15
CA LYS A 503 8.19 13.34 -26.71
C LYS A 503 6.90 13.47 -27.53
N ALA A 504 5.78 13.68 -26.83
CA ALA A 504 4.53 13.96 -27.50
C ALA A 504 4.59 15.30 -28.26
N PRO A 505 4.07 15.38 -29.50
CA PRO A 505 3.97 16.64 -30.20
C PRO A 505 3.12 17.65 -29.43
N LEU A 506 3.53 18.93 -29.48
CA LEU A 506 2.76 19.99 -28.86
C LEU A 506 1.46 20.23 -29.64
N LYS A 507 0.42 20.62 -28.92
CA LYS A 507 -0.82 21.09 -29.53
C LYS A 507 -0.59 22.38 -30.35
N SER A 508 -1.55 22.76 -31.18
CA SER A 508 -1.49 23.99 -31.98
C SER A 508 -1.31 25.27 -31.14
N ASN A 509 -1.67 25.25 -29.89
CA ASN A 509 -1.46 26.32 -28.91
C ASN A 509 -0.13 26.22 -28.14
N ASN A 510 0.80 25.37 -28.57
CA ASN A 510 2.10 25.07 -27.95
C ASN A 510 2.01 24.44 -26.57
N GLN A 511 0.87 23.91 -26.16
CA GLN A 511 0.74 23.18 -24.91
C GLN A 511 1.05 21.69 -25.08
N ILE A 512 1.52 21.06 -24.00
CA ILE A 512 1.65 19.59 -23.90
C ILE A 512 0.24 18.99 -23.88
N PRO A 513 -0.05 17.93 -24.68
CA PRO A 513 -1.35 17.27 -24.62
C PRO A 513 -1.52 16.55 -23.29
N THR A 514 -2.74 16.46 -22.80
CA THR A 514 -3.07 15.68 -21.61
C THR A 514 -3.20 14.20 -21.95
N THR A 515 -3.08 13.34 -20.94
CA THR A 515 -3.32 11.89 -21.07
C THR A 515 -4.71 11.59 -21.65
N SER A 516 -5.74 12.34 -21.27
CA SER A 516 -7.08 12.19 -21.83
C SER A 516 -7.12 12.49 -23.34
N GLU A 517 -6.50 13.60 -23.75
CA GLU A 517 -6.48 13.99 -25.16
C GLU A 517 -5.76 12.95 -26.06
N ILE A 518 -4.64 12.36 -25.58
CA ILE A 518 -3.96 11.31 -26.36
C ILE A 518 -4.75 10.00 -26.42
N ASN A 519 -5.43 9.63 -25.34
CA ASN A 519 -6.29 8.45 -25.32
C ASN A 519 -7.51 8.61 -26.23
N ASP A 520 -8.15 9.79 -26.22
CA ASP A 520 -9.27 10.12 -27.09
C ASP A 520 -8.85 10.14 -28.57
N ALA A 521 -7.63 10.56 -28.85
CA ALA A 521 -7.06 10.53 -30.18
C ALA A 521 -6.67 9.11 -30.65
N GLY A 522 -6.69 8.12 -29.77
CA GLY A 522 -6.44 6.71 -30.08
C GLY A 522 -4.97 6.40 -30.41
N ILE A 523 -4.04 6.82 -29.54
CA ILE A 523 -2.64 6.45 -29.73
C ILE A 523 -2.45 4.94 -29.60
N ARG A 524 -1.65 4.37 -30.52
CA ARG A 524 -1.38 2.94 -30.53
C ARG A 524 0.00 2.62 -30.00
N VAL A 525 0.03 1.70 -29.02
CA VAL A 525 1.26 1.05 -28.57
C VAL A 525 1.25 -0.40 -28.99
N VAL A 526 2.36 -0.88 -29.51
CA VAL A 526 2.55 -2.30 -29.89
C VAL A 526 3.85 -2.82 -29.30
N VAL A 527 3.88 -4.14 -29.08
CA VAL A 527 5.10 -4.84 -28.66
C VAL A 527 5.68 -5.55 -29.89
N GLN A 528 6.94 -5.25 -30.20
CA GLN A 528 7.70 -5.96 -31.23
C GLN A 528 9.10 -6.30 -30.67
N ASN A 529 9.55 -7.53 -30.86
CA ASN A 529 10.86 -7.99 -30.42
C ASN A 529 11.18 -7.67 -28.95
N GLY A 530 10.18 -7.78 -28.06
CA GLY A 530 10.34 -7.53 -26.63
C GLY A 530 10.47 -6.04 -26.25
N LYS A 531 10.12 -5.11 -27.15
CA LYS A 531 10.11 -3.67 -26.90
C LYS A 531 8.76 -3.05 -27.20
N TYR A 532 8.47 -1.93 -26.54
CA TYR A 532 7.33 -1.09 -26.89
C TYR A 532 7.65 -0.13 -28.04
N TYR A 533 6.70 0.01 -28.95
CA TYR A 533 6.69 0.98 -30.03
C TYR A 533 5.43 1.83 -29.96
N ILE A 534 5.56 3.12 -30.25
CA ILE A 534 4.44 4.08 -30.28
C ILE A 534 4.19 4.50 -31.72
N GLY A 535 2.93 4.39 -32.17
CA GLY A 535 2.49 4.92 -33.46
C GLY A 535 2.35 6.44 -33.43
N ASP A 536 2.80 7.12 -34.49
CA ASP A 536 2.84 8.56 -34.59
C ASP A 536 1.66 9.19 -35.35
N THR A 537 0.67 8.38 -35.71
CA THR A 537 -0.32 8.76 -36.72
C THR A 537 -1.41 9.70 -36.25
N TRP A 538 -1.65 9.84 -34.99
CA TRP A 538 -2.84 10.54 -34.52
C TRP A 538 -2.76 12.08 -34.65
N TRP A 539 -1.57 12.66 -34.76
CA TRP A 539 -1.37 14.08 -35.11
C TRP A 539 -0.60 14.32 -36.38
N SER A 540 -0.34 13.26 -37.13
CA SER A 540 0.30 13.37 -38.42
C SER A 540 -0.76 13.45 -39.53
N ASP A 541 -0.72 14.45 -40.40
CA ASP A 541 -1.55 14.53 -41.58
C ASP A 541 -1.13 13.50 -42.66
N THR A 542 -0.09 12.69 -42.39
CA THR A 542 0.51 11.79 -43.36
C THR A 542 0.05 10.34 -43.27
N TYR A 543 -0.77 9.96 -42.29
CA TYR A 543 -1.25 8.60 -42.21
C TYR A 543 -2.24 8.25 -43.32
N LYS A 544 -2.06 7.06 -43.88
CA LYS A 544 -3.02 6.52 -44.85
C LYS A 544 -4.13 5.80 -44.09
N ARG A 545 -5.34 6.10 -44.47
CA ARG A 545 -6.54 5.41 -44.02
C ARG A 545 -6.96 4.40 -45.07
N VAL A 546 -6.96 3.11 -44.72
CA VAL A 546 -7.48 2.07 -45.61
C VAL A 546 -8.97 1.95 -45.33
N SER A 547 -9.79 2.48 -46.22
CA SER A 547 -11.25 2.43 -46.09
C SER A 547 -11.77 1.01 -45.98
N ASN A 548 -12.85 0.85 -45.25
CA ASN A 548 -13.58 -0.41 -45.07
C ASN A 548 -12.76 -1.53 -44.33
N THR A 549 -11.77 -1.18 -43.56
CA THR A 549 -10.95 -2.11 -42.80
C THR A 549 -11.00 -1.85 -41.29
N GLY A 550 -11.71 -0.81 -40.85
CA GLY A 550 -11.88 -0.47 -39.44
C GLY A 550 -13.02 -1.22 -38.76
N GLY A 551 -13.10 -1.10 -37.45
CA GLY A 551 -14.12 -1.80 -36.65
C GLY A 551 -15.54 -1.42 -36.96
N ASN A 552 -15.81 -0.21 -37.50
CA ASN A 552 -17.16 0.19 -37.92
C ASN A 552 -17.77 -0.73 -38.99
N VAL A 553 -16.93 -1.29 -39.86
CA VAL A 553 -17.37 -2.14 -40.98
C VAL A 553 -17.21 -3.62 -40.66
N ASN A 554 -16.09 -3.97 -40.02
CA ASN A 554 -15.65 -5.37 -39.85
C ASN A 554 -16.08 -6.02 -38.56
N SER A 555 -16.66 -5.26 -37.61
CA SER A 555 -17.01 -5.85 -36.31
C SER A 555 -18.44 -5.56 -35.89
N ILE A 556 -18.94 -6.41 -35.02
CA ILE A 556 -20.16 -6.21 -34.25
C ILE A 556 -19.74 -5.51 -32.95
N GLY A 557 -20.18 -4.26 -32.72
CA GLY A 557 -19.82 -3.47 -31.57
C GLY A 557 -20.77 -3.67 -30.39
N ILE A 558 -20.22 -3.90 -29.21
CA ILE A 558 -20.96 -4.07 -27.96
C ILE A 558 -20.43 -3.04 -26.96
N GLU A 559 -21.30 -2.13 -26.51
CA GLU A 559 -21.00 -1.22 -25.39
C GLU A 559 -21.42 -1.85 -24.08
N THR A 560 -20.48 -2.00 -23.14
CA THR A 560 -20.76 -2.50 -21.79
C THR A 560 -20.94 -1.34 -20.82
N MET A 561 -21.95 -1.42 -19.97
CA MET A 561 -22.28 -0.38 -19.01
C MET A 561 -21.39 -0.47 -17.77
N VAL A 562 -20.98 0.70 -17.29
CA VAL A 562 -20.15 0.83 -16.07
C VAL A 562 -20.72 1.89 -15.12
N ASN A 563 -22.03 2.09 -15.17
CA ASN A 563 -22.73 3.10 -14.39
C ASN A 563 -22.79 2.77 -12.89
N GLN A 564 -22.83 3.80 -12.06
CA GLN A 564 -22.91 3.68 -10.62
C GLN A 564 -24.17 2.92 -10.17
N GLY A 565 -23.97 1.92 -9.31
CA GLY A 565 -25.03 1.06 -8.79
C GLY A 565 -25.31 -0.18 -9.63
N SER A 566 -24.69 -0.31 -10.81
CA SER A 566 -24.77 -1.53 -11.61
C SER A 566 -23.88 -2.64 -11.05
N ASP A 567 -24.23 -3.88 -11.38
CA ASP A 567 -23.42 -5.05 -11.11
C ASP A 567 -22.50 -5.32 -12.31
N LEU A 568 -21.26 -4.83 -12.24
CA LEU A 568 -20.30 -4.97 -13.33
C LEU A 568 -20.02 -6.42 -13.69
N TYR A 569 -19.95 -7.30 -12.71
CA TYR A 569 -19.68 -8.70 -12.97
C TYR A 569 -20.83 -9.36 -13.74
N LEU A 570 -22.09 -9.06 -13.37
CA LEU A 570 -23.25 -9.52 -14.11
C LEU A 570 -23.32 -8.92 -15.52
N THR A 571 -22.99 -7.64 -15.67
CA THR A 571 -22.88 -6.99 -16.97
C THR A 571 -21.93 -7.77 -17.88
N TRP A 572 -20.73 -8.09 -17.40
CA TRP A 572 -19.74 -8.80 -18.21
C TRP A 572 -20.08 -10.28 -18.45
N GLN A 573 -20.77 -10.94 -17.52
CA GLN A 573 -21.30 -12.28 -17.76
C GLN A 573 -22.36 -12.29 -18.87
N LYS A 574 -23.34 -11.38 -18.81
CA LYS A 574 -24.35 -11.23 -19.85
C LYS A 574 -23.72 -10.90 -21.21
N THR A 575 -22.72 -10.00 -21.19
CA THR A 575 -21.95 -9.67 -22.40
C THR A 575 -21.20 -10.88 -22.94
N ALA A 576 -20.54 -11.66 -22.08
CA ALA A 576 -19.82 -12.87 -22.49
C ALA A 576 -20.76 -13.91 -23.13
N LYS A 577 -21.95 -14.08 -22.59
CA LYS A 577 -22.98 -14.96 -23.15
C LYS A 577 -23.48 -14.46 -24.50
N LEU A 578 -23.75 -13.16 -24.64
CA LEU A 578 -24.07 -12.54 -25.92
C LEU A 578 -22.95 -12.79 -26.94
N VAL A 579 -21.70 -12.52 -26.56
CA VAL A 579 -20.54 -12.75 -27.43
C VAL A 579 -20.43 -14.19 -27.87
N ALA A 580 -20.68 -15.16 -26.98
CA ALA A 580 -20.66 -16.58 -27.32
C ALA A 580 -21.72 -16.93 -28.40
N HIS A 581 -22.94 -16.40 -28.32
CA HIS A 581 -23.95 -16.54 -29.35
C HIS A 581 -23.51 -15.91 -30.68
N LEU A 582 -23.03 -14.67 -30.64
CA LEU A 582 -22.55 -13.97 -31.82
C LEU A 582 -21.38 -14.67 -32.52
N LEU A 583 -20.48 -15.28 -31.76
CA LEU A 583 -19.37 -16.06 -32.30
C LEU A 583 -19.88 -17.28 -33.08
N ILE A 584 -20.89 -17.99 -32.57
CA ILE A 584 -21.51 -19.15 -33.24
C ILE A 584 -22.27 -18.70 -34.46
N ASP A 585 -23.16 -17.71 -34.33
CA ASP A 585 -24.03 -17.23 -35.40
C ASP A 585 -23.23 -16.66 -36.60
N ASN A 586 -22.04 -16.09 -36.34
CA ASN A 586 -21.18 -15.52 -37.37
C ASN A 586 -19.99 -16.45 -37.74
N ASN A 587 -19.95 -17.68 -37.25
CA ASN A 587 -18.84 -18.63 -37.46
C ASN A 587 -17.47 -18.07 -37.10
N LEU A 588 -17.39 -17.33 -35.99
CA LEU A 588 -16.20 -16.74 -35.41
C LEU A 588 -15.67 -17.56 -34.23
N THR A 589 -14.48 -17.25 -33.77
CA THR A 589 -13.80 -17.89 -32.65
C THR A 589 -13.47 -16.90 -31.54
N ILE A 590 -13.05 -17.40 -30.37
CA ILE A 590 -12.59 -16.58 -29.24
C ILE A 590 -11.49 -15.59 -29.68
N ASN A 591 -10.63 -15.99 -30.62
CA ASN A 591 -9.56 -15.12 -31.12
C ASN A 591 -10.08 -13.90 -31.88
N ASP A 592 -11.36 -13.90 -32.28
CA ASP A 592 -11.98 -12.81 -33.04
C ASP A 592 -12.68 -11.79 -32.11
N VAL A 593 -12.69 -12.04 -30.80
CA VAL A 593 -13.12 -11.07 -29.80
C VAL A 593 -12.02 -10.08 -29.54
N LYS A 594 -12.27 -8.79 -29.83
CA LYS A 594 -11.28 -7.72 -29.75
C LYS A 594 -11.76 -6.56 -28.90
N PRO A 595 -10.86 -5.91 -28.13
CA PRO A 595 -11.15 -4.62 -27.52
C PRO A 595 -11.15 -3.53 -28.61
N HIS A 596 -11.87 -2.43 -28.42
CA HIS A 596 -11.80 -1.27 -29.32
C HIS A 596 -10.33 -0.81 -29.55
N HIS A 597 -9.51 -0.93 -28.53
CA HIS A 597 -8.06 -0.65 -28.61
C HIS A 597 -7.38 -1.32 -29.80
N PHE A 598 -7.80 -2.54 -30.18
CA PHE A 598 -7.26 -3.26 -31.32
C PHE A 598 -7.41 -2.49 -32.64
N PHE A 599 -8.52 -1.78 -32.83
CA PHE A 599 -8.83 -1.06 -34.07
C PHE A 599 -8.20 0.33 -34.15
N SER A 600 -8.24 1.10 -33.04
CA SER A 600 -7.86 2.51 -33.07
C SER A 600 -6.73 2.90 -32.11
N GLY A 601 -6.34 2.02 -31.18
CA GLY A 601 -5.42 2.34 -30.10
C GLY A 601 -6.06 3.06 -28.91
N LYS A 602 -7.34 3.46 -28.99
CA LYS A 602 -8.07 4.07 -27.88
C LYS A 602 -8.09 3.13 -26.67
N ASN A 603 -7.86 3.66 -25.45
CA ASN A 603 -7.96 2.87 -24.22
C ASN A 603 -9.42 2.49 -23.92
N CYS A 604 -9.94 1.50 -24.62
CA CYS A 604 -11.31 1.01 -24.50
C CYS A 604 -11.33 -0.53 -24.77
N PRO A 605 -12.03 -1.33 -23.99
CA PRO A 605 -12.80 -0.98 -22.79
C PRO A 605 -11.90 -0.56 -21.62
N GLN A 606 -12.02 0.69 -21.20
CA GLN A 606 -11.09 1.30 -20.24
C GLN A 606 -11.13 0.58 -18.89
N THR A 607 -12.33 0.29 -18.38
CA THR A 607 -12.49 -0.33 -17.06
C THR A 607 -11.83 -1.70 -16.98
N MET A 608 -12.00 -2.55 -18.01
CA MET A 608 -11.37 -3.87 -18.05
C MET A 608 -9.84 -3.75 -18.17
N ARG A 609 -9.36 -2.83 -19.02
CA ARG A 609 -7.94 -2.66 -19.29
C ARG A 609 -7.19 -2.05 -18.11
N ASP A 610 -7.73 -0.99 -17.51
CA ASP A 610 -7.11 -0.30 -16.36
C ASP A 610 -7.07 -1.16 -15.08
N ASN A 611 -7.86 -2.24 -15.03
CA ASN A 611 -7.95 -3.13 -13.88
C ASN A 611 -7.46 -4.56 -14.15
N ASP A 612 -6.77 -4.83 -15.27
CA ASP A 612 -6.28 -6.16 -15.66
C ASP A 612 -7.38 -7.24 -15.75
N LEU A 613 -8.57 -6.87 -16.24
CA LEU A 613 -9.74 -7.75 -16.27
C LEU A 613 -10.11 -8.23 -17.69
N TRP A 614 -9.37 -7.83 -18.72
CA TRP A 614 -9.66 -8.27 -20.09
C TRP A 614 -9.55 -9.78 -20.25
N ASP A 615 -8.50 -10.40 -19.74
CA ASP A 615 -8.32 -11.87 -19.81
C ASP A 615 -9.36 -12.61 -18.96
N ASN A 616 -9.80 -12.02 -17.85
CA ASN A 616 -10.91 -12.56 -17.08
C ASN A 616 -12.22 -12.55 -17.87
N PHE A 617 -12.48 -11.48 -18.62
CA PHE A 617 -13.64 -11.40 -19.50
C PHE A 617 -13.55 -12.45 -20.62
N LEU A 618 -12.40 -12.62 -21.28
CA LEU A 618 -12.20 -13.67 -22.28
C LEU A 618 -12.38 -15.08 -21.72
N THR A 619 -12.03 -15.30 -20.45
CA THR A 619 -12.29 -16.57 -19.77
C THR A 619 -13.79 -16.82 -19.64
N LEU A 620 -14.60 -15.82 -19.31
CA LEU A 620 -16.07 -15.94 -19.28
C LEU A 620 -16.61 -16.25 -20.68
N VAL A 621 -16.14 -15.57 -21.71
CA VAL A 621 -16.55 -15.80 -23.10
C VAL A 621 -16.21 -17.23 -23.54
N SER A 622 -14.99 -17.68 -23.22
CA SER A 622 -14.53 -19.04 -23.57
C SER A 622 -15.39 -20.12 -22.93
N PHE A 623 -15.75 -19.94 -21.68
CA PHE A 623 -16.61 -20.84 -20.94
C PHE A 623 -18.01 -20.93 -21.57
N GLU A 624 -18.66 -19.78 -21.82
CA GLU A 624 -19.96 -19.70 -22.44
C GLU A 624 -19.96 -20.29 -23.87
N TYR A 625 -18.95 -19.94 -24.66
CA TYR A 625 -18.80 -20.42 -26.04
C TYR A 625 -18.62 -21.94 -26.11
N ARG A 626 -17.77 -22.53 -25.23
CA ARG A 626 -17.53 -23.97 -25.18
C ARG A 626 -18.81 -24.72 -24.84
N ILE A 627 -19.56 -24.26 -23.84
CA ILE A 627 -20.81 -24.90 -23.43
C ILE A 627 -21.84 -24.80 -24.55
N LEU A 628 -22.07 -23.62 -25.10
CA LEU A 628 -23.06 -23.39 -26.14
C LEU A 628 -22.74 -24.18 -27.42
N LYS A 629 -21.46 -24.30 -27.80
CA LYS A 629 -21.03 -24.99 -29.00
C LYS A 629 -21.11 -26.52 -28.88
N ASP A 630 -20.59 -27.05 -27.77
CA ASP A 630 -20.31 -28.48 -27.67
C ASP A 630 -21.32 -29.26 -26.83
N TYR A 631 -22.14 -28.56 -26.01
CA TYR A 631 -23.05 -29.16 -25.02
C TYR A 631 -24.45 -28.55 -25.02
N SER A 632 -24.91 -28.03 -26.16
CA SER A 632 -26.24 -27.41 -26.31
C SER A 632 -27.42 -28.40 -26.13
N ASP A 633 -27.14 -29.69 -26.18
CA ASP A 633 -28.11 -30.78 -25.95
C ASP A 633 -28.19 -31.27 -24.50
N TYR A 634 -27.37 -30.63 -23.60
CA TYR A 634 -27.44 -30.89 -22.16
C TYR A 634 -28.33 -29.85 -21.45
N GLU A 635 -29.02 -30.32 -20.43
CA GLU A 635 -29.63 -29.45 -19.41
C GLU A 635 -28.71 -29.35 -18.22
N ILE A 636 -28.46 -28.11 -17.77
CA ILE A 636 -27.62 -27.82 -16.60
C ILE A 636 -28.51 -27.18 -15.54
N SER A 637 -28.46 -27.71 -14.31
CA SER A 637 -29.16 -27.12 -13.17
C SER A 637 -28.24 -26.88 -12.00
N PHE A 638 -28.59 -25.89 -11.20
CA PHE A 638 -27.85 -25.45 -10.01
C PHE A 638 -28.82 -25.39 -8.83
N GLU A 639 -28.40 -25.92 -7.68
CA GLU A 639 -29.11 -25.82 -6.42
C GLU A 639 -28.17 -25.42 -5.30
N SER A 640 -28.45 -24.28 -4.66
CA SER A 640 -27.69 -23.89 -3.45
C SER A 640 -28.10 -24.75 -2.26
N LEU A 641 -27.12 -25.32 -1.57
CA LEU A 641 -27.32 -26.02 -0.30
C LEU A 641 -27.27 -25.06 0.89
N ASP A 642 -26.73 -23.85 0.67
CA ASP A 642 -26.57 -22.79 1.67
C ASP A 642 -27.37 -21.54 1.28
N LYS A 643 -28.68 -21.68 1.17
CA LYS A 643 -29.61 -20.63 0.67
C LYS A 643 -29.64 -19.36 1.50
N THR A 644 -29.08 -19.38 2.73
CA THR A 644 -28.89 -18.17 3.55
C THR A 644 -27.87 -17.22 2.95
N TYR A 645 -26.87 -17.76 2.28
CA TYR A 645 -25.73 -16.98 1.75
C TYR A 645 -25.74 -16.87 0.23
N VAL A 646 -26.20 -17.92 -0.46
CA VAL A 646 -26.26 -17.99 -1.94
C VAL A 646 -27.63 -18.48 -2.37
N ASN A 647 -28.29 -17.77 -3.26
CA ASN A 647 -29.57 -18.20 -3.82
C ASN A 647 -29.37 -19.23 -4.94
N ASP A 648 -30.47 -19.85 -5.42
CA ASP A 648 -30.44 -20.87 -6.50
C ASP A 648 -30.03 -20.28 -7.88
N LYS A 649 -29.72 -18.99 -7.97
CA LYS A 649 -29.10 -18.35 -9.14
C LYS A 649 -27.63 -18.05 -8.93
N GLY A 650 -27.02 -18.58 -7.88
CA GLY A 650 -25.59 -18.38 -7.55
C GLY A 650 -25.24 -16.97 -7.07
N ARG A 651 -26.24 -16.14 -6.76
CA ARG A 651 -25.99 -14.80 -6.23
C ARG A 651 -25.70 -14.85 -4.74
N VAL A 652 -24.62 -14.25 -4.30
CA VAL A 652 -24.35 -14.00 -2.89
C VAL A 652 -25.35 -12.97 -2.37
N ILE A 653 -26.17 -13.37 -1.40
CA ILE A 653 -27.25 -12.55 -0.83
C ILE A 653 -26.94 -12.07 0.60
N LYS A 654 -25.96 -12.70 1.25
CA LYS A 654 -25.49 -12.32 2.59
C LYS A 654 -23.99 -12.51 2.69
N GLN A 655 -23.32 -11.58 3.31
CA GLN A 655 -21.91 -11.62 3.62
C GLN A 655 -21.72 -11.42 5.13
N GLU A 656 -20.85 -12.21 5.72
CA GLU A 656 -20.50 -12.13 7.14
C GLU A 656 -19.16 -11.37 7.34
N MET A 657 -18.81 -11.10 8.58
CA MET A 657 -17.47 -10.56 8.89
C MET A 657 -16.37 -11.59 8.63
N LYS A 658 -16.65 -12.87 8.88
CA LYS A 658 -15.73 -13.98 8.62
C LYS A 658 -16.00 -14.64 7.28
N ASP A 659 -15.01 -15.37 6.78
CA ASP A 659 -15.15 -16.21 5.59
C ASP A 659 -16.18 -17.30 5.83
N ILE A 660 -17.01 -17.56 4.82
CA ILE A 660 -18.06 -18.59 4.87
C ILE A 660 -17.87 -19.54 3.70
N THR A 661 -17.76 -20.83 4.00
CA THR A 661 -17.83 -21.88 2.99
C THR A 661 -19.29 -22.13 2.65
N VAL A 662 -19.61 -22.14 1.37
CA VAL A 662 -20.94 -22.47 0.83
C VAL A 662 -20.81 -23.66 -0.12
N SER A 663 -21.84 -24.48 -0.14
CA SER A 663 -21.96 -25.65 -1.01
C SER A 663 -23.16 -25.58 -1.90
N TYR A 664 -23.07 -26.23 -3.04
CA TYR A 664 -24.13 -26.29 -4.05
C TYR A 664 -24.01 -27.53 -4.93
N ASN A 665 -25.14 -28.00 -5.41
CA ASN A 665 -25.23 -29.08 -6.36
C ASN A 665 -25.25 -28.55 -7.80
N ILE A 666 -24.49 -29.20 -8.66
CA ILE A 666 -24.55 -29.03 -10.09
C ILE A 666 -25.06 -30.35 -10.66
N THR A 667 -26.09 -30.28 -11.48
CA THR A 667 -26.62 -31.44 -12.17
C THR A 667 -26.59 -31.21 -13.67
N VAL A 668 -26.06 -32.16 -14.42
CA VAL A 668 -26.12 -32.21 -15.89
C VAL A 668 -27.04 -33.32 -16.28
N THR A 669 -27.92 -33.06 -17.24
CA THR A 669 -28.87 -34.04 -17.74
C THR A 669 -28.79 -34.12 -19.25
N LYS A 670 -28.63 -35.35 -19.78
CA LYS A 670 -28.70 -35.64 -21.20
C LYS A 670 -29.54 -36.89 -21.43
N ASP A 671 -30.45 -36.85 -22.37
CA ASP A 671 -31.33 -37.98 -22.72
C ASP A 671 -32.07 -38.59 -21.51
N GLY A 672 -32.42 -37.74 -20.53
CA GLY A 672 -33.09 -38.15 -19.31
C GLY A 672 -32.20 -38.79 -18.25
N VAL A 673 -30.90 -38.89 -18.48
CA VAL A 673 -29.93 -39.35 -17.50
C VAL A 673 -29.27 -38.13 -16.81
N SER A 674 -29.41 -38.06 -15.49
CA SER A 674 -28.86 -36.98 -14.68
C SER A 674 -27.65 -37.44 -13.89
N LYS A 675 -26.62 -36.59 -13.86
CA LYS A 675 -25.43 -36.75 -13.02
C LYS A 675 -25.24 -35.49 -12.18
N THR A 676 -25.10 -35.67 -10.87
CA THR A 676 -24.99 -34.57 -9.91
C THR A 676 -23.63 -34.62 -9.19
N ILE A 677 -23.01 -33.46 -9.00
CA ILE A 677 -21.85 -33.28 -8.16
C ILE A 677 -22.09 -32.13 -7.18
N THR A 678 -21.59 -32.28 -5.94
CA THR A 678 -21.60 -31.20 -4.95
C THR A 678 -20.28 -30.48 -5.01
N LEU A 679 -20.32 -29.18 -5.15
CA LEU A 679 -19.16 -28.30 -5.16
C LEU A 679 -19.24 -27.32 -3.97
N SER A 680 -18.10 -26.73 -3.64
CA SER A 680 -18.03 -25.69 -2.63
C SER A 680 -17.14 -24.53 -3.07
N THR A 681 -17.37 -23.37 -2.46
CA THR A 681 -16.53 -22.18 -2.59
C THR A 681 -16.56 -21.38 -1.30
N ILE A 682 -15.55 -20.54 -1.09
CA ILE A 682 -15.48 -19.63 0.06
C ILE A 682 -15.99 -18.25 -0.38
N ILE A 683 -16.92 -17.70 0.38
CA ILE A 683 -17.32 -16.30 0.29
C ILE A 683 -16.43 -15.54 1.27
N PRO A 684 -15.56 -14.63 0.79
CA PRO A 684 -14.70 -13.88 1.67
C PRO A 684 -15.51 -12.96 2.58
N GLY A 685 -15.13 -12.93 3.84
CA GLY A 685 -15.74 -12.07 4.84
C GLY A 685 -15.46 -10.58 4.59
N ASN A 686 -16.39 -9.73 5.04
CA ASN A 686 -16.22 -8.27 4.96
C ASN A 686 -14.95 -7.78 5.67
N SER A 687 -14.46 -8.54 6.65
CA SER A 687 -13.20 -8.24 7.36
C SER A 687 -11.96 -8.18 6.46
N ARG A 688 -12.01 -8.76 5.26
CA ARG A 688 -10.91 -8.65 4.28
C ARG A 688 -10.86 -7.29 3.59
N PHE A 689 -11.98 -6.56 3.56
CA PHE A 689 -12.17 -5.34 2.78
C PHE A 689 -12.39 -4.11 3.66
N LEU A 690 -12.89 -4.31 4.87
CA LEU A 690 -13.20 -3.24 5.80
C LEU A 690 -12.08 -3.13 6.86
N PHE A 691 -11.73 -1.89 7.19
CA PHE A 691 -10.93 -1.64 8.38
C PHE A 691 -11.75 -1.95 9.61
N GLY A 692 -11.19 -2.79 10.43
CA GLY A 692 -11.77 -3.12 11.72
C GLY A 692 -11.84 -1.91 12.66
#